data_856eed09aa2b69475d77a9b35bfe9cd4
#
_entry.id   856eed09aa2b69475d77a9b35bfe9cd4
#
_cell.length_a   1.000
_cell.length_b   1.000
_cell.length_c   1.000
_cell.angle_alpha   90.00
_cell.angle_beta   90.00
_cell.angle_gamma   90.00
#
_symmetry.space_group_name_H-M   'P 1'
#
loop_
_entity.id
_entity.type
_entity.pdbx_description
1 polymer ?
#
loop_
_entity_poly.entity_id
_entity_poly.type
_entity_poly.pdbx_seq_one_letter_code
_entity_poly.pdbx_strand_id
1 'polypeptide(L)'
;SPASSTDHLELMDRNNLYGAIGYYLSALSLPNVTDFVHVLVVSASLWTAPRAHPSDDGLTYAAHPLMTRTTSVAQALAFAVSERIALILKNAEARGPYTAQRDLRDWIDALLVGIDRGSRSSDADALLPRVLLPQLAVLTGVLQGLSSERQERARKHAAQRDDAKEMVPLHLQSHIQRIQLEWVRVLAAMLHTWDEHSAQLRGGAAGRWERQYWRLGGSDDGHAPTDTPGNAALALAAQSADLVPGELLRPVRDELIVGMGVPVLASIYGVYGGDTRALSRLFADAQLDASGKASLAADSRTGRWAQQAQSHPLYALSGPLARLVADAVRRKGLVLGALSFTELVTRGSSGQRGLVPLLADMAQRLDRAWSSSALAGRPTEEIEGSSHATTRQVWQVNKTLLFTVTTLLDAVVECVVERCPSPTTTYPPARDAPAHEGGWPSQPTSNIPDVYLALLRDVLHVFLHLYWITSTFGLDGFESYRKLFYSSLDVLGRDPDACTGTVAQLAQQLGVDRIPDASAEASTSVHAARDASFLERTHVVYFLLVAEQLAAELPDAMVERLLLPVCRPYLEYADPAFQDSFESAHSLVLALYTAGKNCTLSLTPFYVNLLLQSYPQLLTATQLETALCTVVASLSERSDSLTWWTVEQVQDAINAAVLARLPASSEEAGSSRAEGDASGSGVAGGDGPGGDAPVPSMPLREVLALSMAALISRVNLVHFRSLLVKVKALIFAQPEGSPARERIVSRTFEALADLNAATREEGMKWWLEHSPEFTRGA
;
A
#
# COMPACT_ATOMS: atom_id res chain seq x y z
N SER A 1 -16.31 16.42 -52.90
CA SER A 1 -14.86 16.53 -52.83
C SER A 1 -14.43 16.18 -51.39
N PRO A 2 -13.44 15.30 -51.15
CA PRO A 2 -13.04 14.91 -49.77
C PRO A 2 -12.52 16.07 -48.93
N ALA A 3 -12.10 17.17 -49.53
CA ALA A 3 -11.61 18.35 -48.82
C ALA A 3 -12.69 19.14 -48.06
N SER A 4 -13.95 19.06 -48.51
CA SER A 4 -15.06 19.81 -47.89
C SER A 4 -15.62 19.15 -46.58
N SER A 5 -15.34 17.88 -46.37
CA SER A 5 -15.81 17.17 -45.16
C SER A 5 -14.89 17.37 -43.95
N THR A 6 -13.61 17.67 -44.18
CA THR A 6 -12.67 17.97 -43.09
C THR A 6 -12.87 19.37 -42.48
N ASP A 7 -13.25 20.36 -43.30
CA ASP A 7 -13.52 21.73 -42.85
C ASP A 7 -14.78 21.80 -41.95
N HIS A 8 -15.79 20.93 -42.22
CA HIS A 8 -16.99 20.85 -41.36
C HIS A 8 -16.71 20.25 -39.99
N LEU A 9 -15.73 19.35 -39.86
CA LEU A 9 -15.35 18.77 -38.56
C LEU A 9 -14.60 19.77 -37.67
N GLU A 10 -13.93 20.75 -38.26
CA GLU A 10 -13.21 21.81 -37.51
C GLU A 10 -14.15 22.86 -36.90
N LEU A 11 -15.34 23.04 -37.49
CA LEU A 11 -16.31 24.03 -37.05
C LEU A 11 -17.33 23.51 -36.01
N MET A 12 -17.37 22.19 -35.76
CA MET A 12 -18.24 21.64 -34.73
C MET A 12 -17.66 21.87 -33.33
N ASP A 13 -18.55 22.29 -32.41
CA ASP A 13 -18.24 22.29 -30.98
C ASP A 13 -17.71 20.90 -30.59
N ARG A 14 -16.53 20.83 -29.97
CA ARG A 14 -15.77 19.60 -29.75
C ARG A 14 -16.56 18.52 -29.00
N ASN A 15 -17.47 18.92 -28.11
CA ASN A 15 -18.36 17.97 -27.42
C ASN A 15 -19.34 17.28 -28.39
N ASN A 16 -19.75 17.96 -29.46
CA ASN A 16 -20.60 17.40 -30.51
C ASN A 16 -19.80 16.50 -31.47
N LEU A 17 -18.49 16.74 -31.66
CA LEU A 17 -17.65 15.94 -32.56
C LEU A 17 -17.57 14.48 -32.14
N TYR A 18 -17.26 14.20 -30.87
CA TYR A 18 -17.15 12.84 -30.38
C TYR A 18 -18.50 12.11 -30.35
N GLY A 19 -19.55 12.81 -29.98
CA GLY A 19 -20.93 12.30 -30.09
C GLY A 19 -21.29 11.98 -31.55
N ALA A 20 -20.93 12.84 -32.52
CA ALA A 20 -21.13 12.61 -33.95
C ALA A 20 -20.34 11.39 -34.46
N ILE A 21 -19.07 11.23 -34.07
CA ILE A 21 -18.26 10.05 -34.42
C ILE A 21 -18.97 8.76 -33.97
N GLY A 22 -19.43 8.68 -32.71
CA GLY A 22 -20.14 7.54 -32.16
C GLY A 22 -21.43 7.25 -32.91
N TYR A 23 -22.26 8.28 -33.18
CA TYR A 23 -23.50 8.15 -33.89
C TYR A 23 -23.35 7.68 -35.35
N TYR A 24 -22.45 8.31 -36.11
CA TYR A 24 -22.25 7.93 -37.50
C TYR A 24 -21.69 6.51 -37.64
N LEU A 25 -20.74 6.10 -36.81
CA LEU A 25 -20.24 4.72 -36.85
C LEU A 25 -21.29 3.67 -36.53
N SER A 26 -22.22 3.96 -35.64
CA SER A 26 -23.31 3.03 -35.30
C SER A 26 -24.36 2.93 -36.44
N ALA A 27 -24.61 4.02 -37.18
CA ALA A 27 -25.72 4.15 -38.14
C ALA A 27 -25.32 3.87 -39.58
N LEU A 28 -24.05 4.05 -39.97
CA LEU A 28 -23.59 3.95 -41.38
C LEU A 28 -23.72 2.54 -41.97
N SER A 29 -23.90 2.46 -43.26
CA SER A 29 -23.82 1.22 -44.06
C SER A 29 -22.36 0.71 -44.12
N LEU A 30 -22.16 -0.60 -44.36
CA LEU A 30 -20.82 -1.21 -44.28
C LEU A 30 -19.73 -0.55 -45.13
N PRO A 31 -19.98 -0.19 -46.45
CA PRO A 31 -18.96 0.51 -47.24
C PRO A 31 -18.57 1.87 -46.63
N ASN A 32 -19.59 2.60 -46.18
CA ASN A 32 -19.38 3.92 -45.56
C ASN A 32 -18.67 3.85 -44.21
N VAL A 33 -18.83 2.77 -43.43
CA VAL A 33 -18.06 2.53 -42.18
C VAL A 33 -16.58 2.42 -42.49
N THR A 34 -16.19 1.66 -43.52
CA THR A 34 -14.80 1.51 -43.92
C THR A 34 -14.18 2.86 -44.32
N ASP A 35 -14.91 3.64 -45.16
CA ASP A 35 -14.41 4.94 -45.61
C ASP A 35 -14.36 5.96 -44.47
N PHE A 36 -15.33 5.95 -43.56
CA PHE A 36 -15.34 6.83 -42.39
C PHE A 36 -14.21 6.51 -41.44
N VAL A 37 -13.93 5.25 -41.14
CA VAL A 37 -12.81 4.83 -40.27
C VAL A 37 -11.47 5.18 -40.92
N HIS A 38 -11.35 5.00 -42.24
CA HIS A 38 -10.16 5.43 -42.97
C HIS A 38 -9.92 6.94 -42.82
N VAL A 39 -10.95 7.77 -43.07
CA VAL A 39 -10.85 9.23 -42.88
C VAL A 39 -10.53 9.60 -41.42
N LEU A 40 -11.18 8.92 -40.45
CA LEU A 40 -10.89 9.14 -39.01
C LEU A 40 -9.43 8.89 -38.67
N VAL A 41 -8.83 7.80 -39.18
CA VAL A 41 -7.43 7.41 -38.90
C VAL A 41 -6.44 8.37 -39.56
N VAL A 42 -6.69 8.84 -40.79
CA VAL A 42 -5.76 9.70 -41.54
C VAL A 42 -6.00 11.20 -41.32
N SER A 43 -7.01 11.59 -40.56
CA SER A 43 -7.38 13.00 -40.33
C SER A 43 -6.30 13.73 -39.55
N ALA A 44 -5.49 14.53 -40.25
CA ALA A 44 -4.43 15.31 -39.61
C ALA A 44 -4.99 16.33 -38.60
N SER A 45 -6.13 16.97 -38.88
CA SER A 45 -6.75 17.97 -38.01
C SER A 45 -7.21 17.40 -36.67
N LEU A 46 -7.64 16.14 -36.63
CA LEU A 46 -8.06 15.46 -35.39
C LEU A 46 -6.86 15.08 -34.51
N TRP A 47 -5.73 14.71 -35.09
CA TRP A 47 -4.60 14.10 -34.38
C TRP A 47 -3.39 15.02 -34.19
N THR A 48 -3.30 16.13 -34.93
CA THR A 48 -2.25 17.15 -34.73
C THR A 48 -2.70 18.20 -33.72
N ALA A 49 -1.75 18.83 -33.04
CA ALA A 49 -2.05 20.00 -32.24
C ALA A 49 -2.58 21.13 -33.17
N PRO A 50 -3.67 21.83 -32.79
CA PRO A 50 -4.04 23.03 -33.50
C PRO A 50 -2.87 24.01 -33.46
N ARG A 51 -2.53 24.65 -34.60
CA ARG A 51 -1.62 25.79 -34.61
C ARG A 51 -2.21 26.83 -33.69
N ALA A 52 -1.44 27.24 -32.66
CA ALA A 52 -1.80 28.41 -31.88
C ALA A 52 -1.85 29.60 -32.85
N HIS A 53 -3.07 29.94 -33.30
CA HIS A 53 -3.28 31.28 -33.82
C HIS A 53 -3.34 32.17 -32.58
N PRO A 54 -2.52 33.23 -32.49
CA PRO A 54 -2.73 34.28 -31.55
C PRO A 54 -4.10 34.88 -31.90
N SER A 55 -5.15 34.49 -31.17
CA SER A 55 -6.41 35.21 -31.19
C SER A 55 -6.16 36.52 -30.46
N ASP A 56 -6.52 37.64 -31.09
CA ASP A 56 -6.40 39.01 -30.57
C ASP A 56 -7.12 39.24 -29.22
N ASP A 57 -7.87 38.25 -28.74
CA ASP A 57 -8.75 38.36 -27.57
C ASP A 57 -8.15 37.82 -26.27
N GLY A 58 -6.86 37.41 -26.26
CA GLY A 58 -6.22 36.91 -25.02
C GLY A 58 -6.80 35.62 -24.43
N LEU A 59 -7.83 35.04 -25.04
CA LEU A 59 -8.39 33.76 -24.70
C LEU A 59 -7.65 32.65 -25.45
N THR A 60 -6.56 32.20 -24.90
CA THR A 60 -5.94 30.94 -25.30
C THR A 60 -6.94 29.81 -25.05
N TYR A 61 -7.68 29.41 -26.07
CA TYR A 61 -8.33 28.12 -26.09
C TYR A 61 -7.23 27.07 -25.94
N ALA A 62 -7.04 26.58 -24.73
CA ALA A 62 -6.14 25.44 -24.47
C ALA A 62 -6.69 24.28 -25.33
N ALA A 63 -5.98 23.98 -26.41
CA ALA A 63 -6.30 22.83 -27.26
C ALA A 63 -6.39 21.61 -26.34
N HIS A 64 -7.44 20.80 -26.47
CA HIS A 64 -7.53 19.56 -25.69
C HIS A 64 -6.26 18.75 -25.94
N PRO A 65 -5.59 18.29 -24.84
CA PRO A 65 -4.38 17.49 -24.96
C PRO A 65 -4.61 16.28 -25.88
N LEU A 66 -3.57 15.82 -26.56
CA LEU A 66 -3.66 14.65 -27.45
C LEU A 66 -4.20 13.42 -26.70
N MET A 67 -3.77 13.24 -25.45
CA MET A 67 -4.28 12.18 -24.57
C MET A 67 -5.79 12.27 -24.36
N THR A 68 -6.33 13.47 -24.15
CA THR A 68 -7.77 13.66 -23.97
C THR A 68 -8.52 13.35 -25.27
N ARG A 69 -7.97 13.77 -26.42
CA ARG A 69 -8.58 13.48 -27.73
C ARG A 69 -8.61 11.99 -28.04
N THR A 70 -7.50 11.29 -27.83
CA THR A 70 -7.42 9.85 -28.10
C THR A 70 -8.37 9.06 -27.19
N THR A 71 -8.45 9.40 -25.90
CA THR A 71 -9.37 8.75 -24.97
C THR A 71 -10.83 9.05 -25.29
N SER A 72 -11.16 10.30 -25.70
CA SER A 72 -12.52 10.67 -26.10
C SER A 72 -12.96 9.95 -27.38
N VAL A 73 -12.06 9.79 -28.37
CA VAL A 73 -12.35 8.99 -29.56
C VAL A 73 -12.58 7.53 -29.19
N ALA A 74 -11.75 6.96 -28.33
CA ALA A 74 -11.95 5.58 -27.86
C ALA A 74 -13.30 5.40 -27.16
N GLN A 75 -13.70 6.34 -26.29
CA GLN A 75 -15.01 6.32 -25.64
C GLN A 75 -16.17 6.45 -26.63
N ALA A 76 -16.05 7.34 -27.62
CA ALA A 76 -17.07 7.48 -28.68
C ALA A 76 -17.24 6.18 -29.47
N LEU A 77 -16.14 5.46 -29.74
CA LEU A 77 -16.16 4.17 -30.42
C LEU A 77 -16.73 3.05 -29.54
N ALA A 78 -16.42 3.03 -28.26
CA ALA A 78 -17.04 2.09 -27.33
C ALA A 78 -18.56 2.26 -27.28
N PHE A 79 -19.05 3.50 -27.27
CA PHE A 79 -20.46 3.81 -27.39
C PHE A 79 -21.05 3.36 -28.74
N ALA A 80 -20.36 3.62 -29.87
CA ALA A 80 -20.78 3.19 -31.19
C ALA A 80 -20.97 1.67 -31.31
N VAL A 81 -20.08 0.90 -30.66
CA VAL A 81 -20.19 -0.57 -30.59
C VAL A 81 -21.48 -1.00 -29.89
N SER A 82 -21.75 -0.42 -28.70
CA SER A 82 -22.98 -0.75 -27.95
C SER A 82 -24.24 -0.40 -28.74
N GLU A 83 -24.30 0.77 -29.33
CA GLU A 83 -25.44 1.20 -30.18
C GLU A 83 -25.59 0.31 -31.43
N ARG A 84 -24.48 -0.06 -32.08
CA ARG A 84 -24.53 -0.95 -33.24
C ARG A 84 -25.02 -2.34 -32.88
N ILE A 85 -24.59 -2.90 -31.77
CA ILE A 85 -25.08 -4.19 -31.29
C ILE A 85 -26.57 -4.10 -30.97
N ALA A 86 -27.03 -3.03 -30.32
CA ALA A 86 -28.45 -2.83 -30.05
C ALA A 86 -29.28 -2.78 -31.33
N LEU A 87 -28.78 -2.08 -32.38
CA LEU A 87 -29.43 -2.01 -33.69
C LEU A 87 -29.48 -3.38 -34.40
N ILE A 88 -28.37 -4.14 -34.36
CA ILE A 88 -28.29 -5.49 -34.94
C ILE A 88 -29.28 -6.42 -34.24
N LEU A 89 -29.38 -6.36 -32.91
CA LEU A 89 -30.31 -7.18 -32.14
C LEU A 89 -31.77 -6.85 -32.45
N LYS A 90 -32.13 -5.58 -32.57
CA LYS A 90 -33.45 -5.12 -32.97
C LYS A 90 -33.81 -5.65 -34.36
N ASN A 91 -32.87 -5.64 -35.30
CA ASN A 91 -33.08 -6.19 -36.63
C ASN A 91 -33.15 -7.72 -36.65
N ALA A 92 -32.46 -8.40 -35.69
CA ALA A 92 -32.49 -9.85 -35.57
C ALA A 92 -33.88 -10.40 -35.17
N GLU A 93 -34.66 -9.63 -34.42
CA GLU A 93 -36.05 -9.99 -34.09
C GLU A 93 -36.89 -10.20 -35.36
N ALA A 94 -36.61 -9.48 -36.44
CA ALA A 94 -37.31 -9.58 -37.71
C ALA A 94 -36.66 -10.57 -38.69
N ARG A 95 -35.32 -10.80 -38.62
CA ARG A 95 -34.56 -11.52 -39.66
C ARG A 95 -33.95 -12.84 -39.19
N GLY A 96 -34.06 -13.16 -37.92
CA GLY A 96 -33.49 -14.35 -37.28
C GLY A 96 -32.09 -14.21 -36.72
N PRO A 97 -31.69 -15.05 -35.73
CA PRO A 97 -30.46 -14.90 -34.92
C PRO A 97 -29.16 -15.05 -35.74
N TYR A 98 -29.13 -15.84 -36.78
CA TYR A 98 -27.94 -16.04 -37.62
C TYR A 98 -27.55 -14.78 -38.42
N THR A 99 -28.50 -13.91 -38.75
CA THR A 99 -28.20 -12.64 -39.41
C THR A 99 -27.48 -11.67 -38.51
N ALA A 100 -27.82 -11.64 -37.23
CA ALA A 100 -27.16 -10.78 -36.25
C ALA A 100 -25.65 -11.07 -36.11
N GLN A 101 -25.28 -12.33 -36.04
CA GLN A 101 -23.87 -12.73 -35.94
C GLN A 101 -23.09 -12.35 -37.20
N ARG A 102 -23.71 -12.54 -38.40
CA ARG A 102 -23.07 -12.13 -39.64
C ARG A 102 -22.94 -10.63 -39.74
N ASP A 103 -24.01 -9.89 -39.43
CA ASP A 103 -24.03 -8.43 -39.50
C ASP A 103 -23.00 -7.79 -38.56
N LEU A 104 -22.79 -8.37 -37.35
CA LEU A 104 -21.75 -7.93 -36.42
C LEU A 104 -20.34 -8.23 -36.96
N ARG A 105 -20.11 -9.41 -37.50
CA ARG A 105 -18.83 -9.79 -38.10
C ARG A 105 -18.48 -8.85 -39.27
N ASP A 106 -19.44 -8.68 -40.20
CA ASP A 106 -19.21 -7.85 -41.38
C ASP A 106 -18.95 -6.38 -41.00
N TRP A 107 -19.58 -5.89 -39.93
CA TRP A 107 -19.29 -4.54 -39.40
C TRP A 107 -17.89 -4.42 -38.79
N ILE A 108 -17.46 -5.41 -37.99
CA ILE A 108 -16.10 -5.43 -37.43
C ILE A 108 -15.07 -5.57 -38.54
N ASP A 109 -15.33 -6.38 -39.56
CA ASP A 109 -14.48 -6.52 -40.75
C ASP A 109 -14.35 -5.18 -41.50
N ALA A 110 -15.45 -4.45 -41.65
CA ALA A 110 -15.42 -3.11 -42.26
C ALA A 110 -14.57 -2.10 -41.45
N LEU A 111 -14.65 -2.15 -40.12
CA LEU A 111 -13.81 -1.33 -39.25
C LEU A 111 -12.30 -1.66 -39.44
N LEU A 112 -11.96 -2.94 -39.41
CA LEU A 112 -10.56 -3.40 -39.55
C LEU A 112 -10.00 -3.07 -40.93
N VAL A 113 -10.81 -3.22 -41.99
CA VAL A 113 -10.43 -2.82 -43.38
C VAL A 113 -10.20 -1.29 -43.46
N GLY A 114 -11.02 -0.48 -42.76
CA GLY A 114 -10.85 0.96 -42.70
C GLY A 114 -9.53 1.35 -42.01
N ILE A 115 -9.17 0.67 -40.91
CA ILE A 115 -7.92 0.83 -40.21
C ILE A 115 -6.73 0.47 -41.11
N ASP A 116 -6.78 -0.68 -41.83
CA ASP A 116 -5.69 -1.15 -42.68
C ASP A 116 -5.49 -0.25 -43.91
N ARG A 117 -6.53 0.29 -44.50
CA ARG A 117 -6.43 1.26 -45.58
C ARG A 117 -5.67 2.51 -45.16
N GLY A 118 -5.85 2.96 -43.91
CA GLY A 118 -5.10 4.07 -43.34
C GLY A 118 -3.60 3.84 -43.33
N SER A 119 -3.15 2.61 -43.04
CA SER A 119 -1.72 2.28 -43.03
C SER A 119 -1.09 2.14 -44.43
N ARG A 120 -1.88 1.77 -45.45
CA ARG A 120 -1.36 1.58 -46.84
C ARG A 120 -1.32 2.86 -47.68
N SER A 121 -2.01 3.91 -47.27
CA SER A 121 -2.17 5.13 -48.09
C SER A 121 -1.03 6.14 -47.93
N SER A 122 -0.07 5.89 -47.05
CA SER A 122 1.03 6.83 -46.80
C SER A 122 2.37 6.26 -47.26
N ASP A 123 3.25 7.14 -47.81
CA ASP A 123 4.66 6.85 -48.10
C ASP A 123 5.29 6.24 -46.83
N ALA A 124 5.70 4.98 -46.93
CA ALA A 124 5.70 4.00 -45.86
C ALA A 124 6.51 4.32 -44.59
N ASP A 125 7.54 5.19 -44.65
CA ASP A 125 8.49 5.32 -43.54
C ASP A 125 8.33 6.59 -42.69
N ALA A 126 7.86 7.70 -43.28
CA ALA A 126 7.83 9.00 -42.58
C ALA A 126 6.51 9.23 -41.77
N LEU A 127 5.47 8.43 -41.99
CA LEU A 127 4.11 8.68 -41.46
C LEU A 127 3.60 7.61 -40.51
N LEU A 128 4.37 6.52 -40.26
CA LEU A 128 3.95 5.42 -39.39
C LEU A 128 3.41 5.86 -38.02
N PRO A 129 4.09 6.73 -37.26
CA PRO A 129 3.57 7.14 -35.94
C PRO A 129 2.26 7.93 -36.01
N ARG A 130 2.01 8.65 -37.11
CA ARG A 130 0.79 9.44 -37.31
C ARG A 130 -0.44 8.59 -37.49
N VAL A 131 -0.27 7.36 -37.98
CA VAL A 131 -1.37 6.44 -38.28
C VAL A 131 -1.55 5.45 -37.12
N LEU A 132 -0.47 5.04 -36.44
CA LEU A 132 -0.50 4.04 -35.39
C LEU A 132 -1.30 4.48 -34.16
N LEU A 133 -1.13 5.74 -33.70
CA LEU A 133 -1.89 6.24 -32.55
C LEU A 133 -3.40 6.32 -32.80
N PRO A 134 -3.88 6.89 -33.93
CA PRO A 134 -5.27 6.79 -34.34
C PRO A 134 -5.82 5.37 -34.40
N GLN A 135 -5.08 4.44 -34.99
CA GLN A 135 -5.46 3.03 -35.08
C GLN A 135 -5.61 2.42 -33.68
N LEU A 136 -4.66 2.71 -32.78
CA LEU A 136 -4.71 2.25 -31.40
C LEU A 136 -5.94 2.80 -30.66
N ALA A 137 -6.28 4.09 -30.88
CA ALA A 137 -7.48 4.69 -30.27
C ALA A 137 -8.77 4.02 -30.77
N VAL A 138 -8.88 3.75 -32.08
CA VAL A 138 -10.01 3.04 -32.64
C VAL A 138 -10.15 1.63 -32.07
N LEU A 139 -9.06 0.86 -32.09
CA LEU A 139 -9.03 -0.51 -31.56
C LEU A 139 -9.34 -0.56 -30.05
N THR A 140 -8.83 0.42 -29.29
CA THR A 140 -9.11 0.55 -27.85
C THR A 140 -10.62 0.71 -27.62
N GLY A 141 -11.28 1.60 -28.34
CA GLY A 141 -12.71 1.83 -28.18
C GLY A 141 -13.54 0.61 -28.58
N VAL A 142 -13.20 -0.04 -29.70
CA VAL A 142 -13.89 -1.27 -30.13
C VAL A 142 -13.72 -2.39 -29.08
N LEU A 143 -12.51 -2.57 -28.56
CA LEU A 143 -12.23 -3.57 -27.52
C LEU A 143 -13.04 -3.32 -26.25
N GLN A 144 -13.08 -2.08 -25.79
CA GLN A 144 -13.86 -1.67 -24.61
C GLN A 144 -15.35 -1.90 -24.82
N GLY A 145 -15.89 -1.48 -25.96
CA GLY A 145 -17.31 -1.64 -26.28
C GLY A 145 -17.72 -3.11 -26.33
N LEU A 146 -16.97 -3.95 -27.04
CA LEU A 146 -17.25 -5.40 -27.11
C LEU A 146 -17.13 -6.08 -25.74
N SER A 147 -16.14 -5.71 -24.95
CA SER A 147 -15.93 -6.28 -23.62
C SER A 147 -17.02 -5.87 -22.64
N SER A 148 -17.44 -4.61 -22.66
CA SER A 148 -18.56 -4.08 -21.87
C SER A 148 -19.87 -4.80 -22.20
N GLU A 149 -20.18 -4.94 -23.50
CA GLU A 149 -21.39 -5.63 -23.97
C GLU A 149 -21.37 -7.12 -23.55
N ARG A 150 -20.24 -7.78 -23.62
CA ARG A 150 -20.11 -9.16 -23.15
C ARG A 150 -20.42 -9.28 -21.65
N GLN A 151 -19.89 -8.36 -20.83
CA GLN A 151 -20.13 -8.36 -19.39
C GLN A 151 -21.59 -8.08 -19.06
N GLU A 152 -22.20 -7.12 -19.73
CA GLU A 152 -23.61 -6.78 -19.53
C GLU A 152 -24.54 -7.94 -19.89
N ARG A 153 -24.25 -8.64 -20.99
CA ARG A 153 -24.98 -9.85 -21.37
C ARG A 153 -24.82 -10.99 -20.38
N ALA A 154 -23.61 -11.19 -19.86
CA ALA A 154 -23.37 -12.18 -18.83
C ALA A 154 -24.14 -11.88 -17.54
N ARG A 155 -24.23 -10.59 -17.14
CA ARG A 155 -25.05 -10.14 -15.99
C ARG A 155 -26.55 -10.40 -16.24
N LYS A 156 -27.08 -10.03 -17.42
CA LYS A 156 -28.47 -10.27 -17.76
C LYS A 156 -28.81 -11.75 -17.76
N HIS A 157 -27.94 -12.60 -18.31
CA HIS A 157 -28.09 -14.04 -18.28
C HIS A 157 -28.10 -14.62 -16.86
N ALA A 158 -27.24 -14.11 -15.99
CA ALA A 158 -27.18 -14.55 -14.58
C ALA A 158 -28.43 -14.11 -13.79
N ALA A 159 -29.03 -12.95 -14.13
CA ALA A 159 -30.22 -12.43 -13.46
C ALA A 159 -31.52 -13.10 -13.92
N GLN A 160 -31.58 -13.66 -15.16
CA GLN A 160 -32.76 -14.24 -15.77
C GLN A 160 -32.84 -15.78 -15.62
N ARG A 161 -32.70 -16.30 -14.38
CA ARG A 161 -32.72 -17.75 -14.13
C ARG A 161 -34.02 -18.48 -14.48
N ASP A 162 -35.17 -17.81 -14.54
CA ASP A 162 -36.48 -18.45 -14.70
C ASP A 162 -37.32 -18.07 -15.95
N ASP A 163 -36.99 -17.01 -16.69
CA ASP A 163 -37.69 -16.59 -17.91
C ASP A 163 -36.72 -16.49 -19.09
N ALA A 164 -36.18 -17.60 -19.53
CA ALA A 164 -35.24 -17.66 -20.64
C ALA A 164 -35.92 -17.40 -21.99
N LYS A 165 -36.16 -16.13 -22.34
CA LYS A 165 -36.13 -15.75 -23.74
C LYS A 165 -34.72 -16.00 -24.25
N GLU A 166 -34.58 -16.94 -25.17
CA GLU A 166 -33.31 -17.35 -25.75
C GLU A 166 -32.57 -16.13 -26.32
N MET A 167 -31.46 -15.74 -25.62
CA MET A 167 -30.69 -14.58 -26.07
C MET A 167 -29.95 -14.90 -27.36
N VAL A 168 -30.08 -14.04 -28.36
CA VAL A 168 -29.40 -14.18 -29.66
C VAL A 168 -27.90 -14.32 -29.45
N PRO A 169 -27.25 -15.44 -29.88
CA PRO A 169 -25.82 -15.63 -29.72
C PRO A 169 -25.02 -14.70 -30.65
N LEU A 170 -24.09 -13.90 -30.11
CA LEU A 170 -23.26 -12.97 -30.92
C LEU A 170 -21.79 -13.38 -31.00
N HIS A 171 -21.38 -14.48 -30.37
CA HIS A 171 -19.99 -14.95 -30.34
C HIS A 171 -18.95 -13.84 -30.06
N LEU A 172 -19.28 -12.90 -29.14
CA LEU A 172 -18.45 -11.72 -28.82
C LEU A 172 -17.00 -12.08 -28.46
N GLN A 173 -16.77 -13.23 -27.84
CA GLN A 173 -15.43 -13.65 -27.42
C GLN A 173 -14.46 -13.79 -28.59
N SER A 174 -14.89 -14.34 -29.72
CA SER A 174 -14.00 -14.48 -30.90
C SER A 174 -13.65 -13.13 -31.52
N HIS A 175 -14.61 -12.20 -31.53
CA HIS A 175 -14.35 -10.85 -31.98
C HIS A 175 -13.40 -10.10 -31.05
N ILE A 176 -13.60 -10.23 -29.73
CA ILE A 176 -12.69 -9.66 -28.72
C ILE A 176 -11.26 -10.17 -28.93
N GLN A 177 -11.06 -11.48 -29.07
CA GLN A 177 -9.73 -12.08 -29.29
C GLN A 177 -9.07 -11.52 -30.55
N ARG A 178 -9.80 -11.38 -31.63
CA ARG A 178 -9.27 -10.82 -32.87
C ARG A 178 -8.85 -9.35 -32.71
N ILE A 179 -9.67 -8.53 -32.04
CA ILE A 179 -9.34 -7.13 -31.77
C ILE A 179 -8.15 -7.04 -30.80
N GLN A 180 -8.06 -7.90 -29.80
CA GLN A 180 -6.91 -7.96 -28.88
C GLN A 180 -5.58 -8.19 -29.63
N LEU A 181 -5.55 -9.12 -30.59
CA LEU A 181 -4.35 -9.40 -31.39
C LEU A 181 -3.93 -8.18 -32.22
N GLU A 182 -4.86 -7.53 -32.91
CA GLU A 182 -4.58 -6.32 -33.69
C GLU A 182 -4.16 -5.15 -32.79
N TRP A 183 -4.82 -5.00 -31.65
CA TRP A 183 -4.49 -3.97 -30.67
C TRP A 183 -3.06 -4.12 -30.15
N VAL A 184 -2.65 -5.35 -29.78
CA VAL A 184 -1.28 -5.65 -29.33
C VAL A 184 -0.25 -5.37 -30.42
N ARG A 185 -0.55 -5.75 -31.67
CA ARG A 185 0.33 -5.49 -32.83
C ARG A 185 0.54 -4.00 -33.03
N VAL A 186 -0.53 -3.21 -32.99
CA VAL A 186 -0.46 -1.75 -33.17
C VAL A 186 0.23 -1.07 -32.01
N LEU A 187 -0.05 -1.49 -30.76
CA LEU A 187 0.62 -0.97 -29.57
C LEU A 187 2.12 -1.23 -29.61
N ALA A 188 2.55 -2.45 -29.92
CA ALA A 188 3.95 -2.82 -30.02
C ALA A 188 4.68 -1.96 -31.10
N ALA A 189 4.07 -1.82 -32.27
CA ALA A 189 4.59 -0.97 -33.34
C ALA A 189 4.67 0.50 -32.91
N MET A 190 3.64 1.02 -32.25
CA MET A 190 3.58 2.41 -31.80
C MET A 190 4.68 2.74 -30.77
N LEU A 191 4.84 1.90 -29.76
CA LEU A 191 5.86 2.12 -28.72
C LEU A 191 7.28 2.00 -29.29
N HIS A 192 7.51 1.02 -30.16
CA HIS A 192 8.81 0.84 -30.83
C HIS A 192 9.18 2.05 -31.70
N THR A 193 8.27 2.47 -32.58
CA THR A 193 8.46 3.62 -33.46
C THR A 193 8.66 4.91 -32.66
N TRP A 194 7.93 5.06 -31.54
CA TRP A 194 8.11 6.21 -30.65
C TRP A 194 9.49 6.22 -30.00
N ASP A 195 9.99 5.07 -29.53
CA ASP A 195 11.33 4.96 -28.92
C ASP A 195 12.43 5.36 -29.92
N GLU A 196 12.37 4.84 -31.13
CA GLU A 196 13.32 5.18 -32.20
C GLU A 196 13.29 6.67 -32.55
N HIS A 197 12.10 7.25 -32.74
CA HIS A 197 11.93 8.66 -33.01
C HIS A 197 12.39 9.55 -31.86
N SER A 198 12.07 9.18 -30.63
CA SER A 198 12.50 9.94 -29.46
C SER A 198 14.00 9.92 -29.27
N ALA A 199 14.67 8.83 -29.64
CA ALA A 199 16.13 8.72 -29.65
C ALA A 199 16.76 9.64 -30.73
N GLN A 200 16.20 9.69 -31.94
CA GLN A 200 16.63 10.59 -33.04
C GLN A 200 16.44 12.08 -32.68
N LEU A 201 15.30 12.42 -32.03
CA LEU A 201 15.05 13.80 -31.57
C LEU A 201 16.09 14.27 -30.57
N ARG A 202 16.52 13.37 -29.65
CA ARG A 202 17.60 13.65 -28.70
C ARG A 202 18.97 13.79 -29.35
N GLY A 203 19.22 13.02 -30.40
CA GLY A 203 20.48 13.07 -31.18
C GLY A 203 20.64 14.29 -32.08
N GLY A 204 19.67 15.20 -32.16
CA GLY A 204 19.72 16.41 -32.96
C GLY A 204 19.53 16.22 -34.48
N ALA A 205 19.32 14.97 -34.93
CA ALA A 205 19.16 14.63 -36.35
C ALA A 205 17.76 14.90 -36.92
N ALA A 206 16.78 15.22 -36.08
CA ALA A 206 15.39 15.38 -36.52
C ALA A 206 15.16 16.69 -37.28
N GLY A 207 14.39 16.61 -38.35
CA GLY A 207 13.99 17.77 -39.17
C GLY A 207 13.13 18.77 -38.38
N ARG A 208 13.04 20.03 -38.91
CA ARG A 208 12.31 21.12 -38.22
C ARG A 208 10.82 20.78 -38.00
N TRP A 209 10.18 20.07 -38.94
CA TRP A 209 8.77 19.72 -38.88
C TRP A 209 8.51 18.58 -37.89
N GLU A 210 9.42 17.63 -37.74
CA GLU A 210 9.34 16.55 -36.75
C GLU A 210 9.42 17.10 -35.36
N ARG A 211 10.32 18.05 -35.11
CA ARG A 211 10.38 18.77 -33.84
C ARG A 211 9.06 19.52 -33.53
N GLN A 212 8.46 20.12 -34.54
CA GLN A 212 7.19 20.87 -34.38
C GLN A 212 5.99 19.95 -34.18
N TYR A 213 5.96 18.79 -34.84
CA TYR A 213 4.89 17.79 -34.69
C TYR A 213 4.92 17.10 -33.33
N TRP A 214 6.11 16.81 -32.81
CA TRP A 214 6.32 16.12 -31.55
C TRP A 214 6.46 17.07 -30.34
N ARG A 215 6.66 18.35 -30.56
CA ARG A 215 6.60 19.39 -29.51
C ARG A 215 5.17 19.84 -29.31
N LEU A 216 4.39 18.99 -28.72
CA LEU A 216 3.07 19.38 -28.24
C LEU A 216 3.23 20.09 -26.89
N GLY A 217 3.15 21.44 -26.89
CA GLY A 217 2.96 22.23 -25.66
C GLY A 217 4.18 22.39 -24.75
N GLY A 218 5.42 22.28 -25.27
CA GLY A 218 6.59 22.65 -24.50
C GLY A 218 6.68 24.17 -24.34
N SER A 219 6.44 24.67 -23.12
CA SER A 219 6.90 26.00 -22.73
C SER A 219 8.43 26.04 -22.82
N ASP A 220 9.01 27.19 -23.07
CA ASP A 220 10.47 27.44 -23.10
C ASP A 220 11.17 27.10 -21.77
N ASP A 221 10.44 26.67 -20.77
CA ASP A 221 10.88 26.39 -19.39
C ASP A 221 11.61 25.04 -19.21
N GLY A 222 12.00 24.35 -20.29
CA GLY A 222 12.84 23.15 -20.23
C GLY A 222 12.15 21.87 -19.76
N HIS A 223 10.84 21.88 -19.55
CA HIS A 223 10.06 20.71 -19.16
C HIS A 223 9.75 19.82 -20.37
N ALA A 224 9.95 18.51 -20.24
CA ALA A 224 9.56 17.55 -21.27
C ALA A 224 8.03 17.60 -21.45
N PRO A 225 7.52 17.67 -22.71
CA PRO A 225 6.08 17.71 -22.95
C PRO A 225 5.42 16.44 -22.42
N THR A 226 4.41 16.59 -21.58
CA THR A 226 3.63 15.48 -21.04
C THR A 226 2.67 14.88 -22.06
N ASP A 227 2.23 15.69 -23.01
CA ASP A 227 1.23 15.32 -24.02
C ASP A 227 1.92 14.85 -25.31
N THR A 228 2.56 13.69 -25.26
CA THR A 228 3.24 13.06 -26.40
C THR A 228 2.43 11.89 -26.95
N PRO A 229 2.64 11.52 -28.23
CA PRO A 229 2.01 10.31 -28.79
C PRO A 229 2.33 9.03 -28.05
N GLY A 230 3.54 8.89 -27.50
CA GLY A 230 3.90 7.75 -26.66
C GLY A 230 3.12 7.71 -25.34
N ASN A 231 2.96 8.87 -24.69
CA ASN A 231 2.17 8.98 -23.47
C ASN A 231 0.68 8.73 -23.74
N ALA A 232 0.16 9.21 -24.87
CA ALA A 232 -1.21 8.91 -25.30
C ALA A 232 -1.41 7.41 -25.57
N ALA A 233 -0.43 6.75 -26.20
CA ALA A 233 -0.47 5.30 -26.41
C ALA A 233 -0.45 4.52 -25.08
N LEU A 234 0.36 4.93 -24.10
CA LEU A 234 0.34 4.33 -22.76
C LEU A 234 -0.98 4.57 -22.03
N ALA A 235 -1.60 5.74 -22.20
CA ALA A 235 -2.93 6.01 -21.63
C ALA A 235 -3.99 5.07 -22.21
N LEU A 236 -4.00 4.84 -23.52
CA LEU A 236 -4.88 3.88 -24.17
C LEU A 236 -4.58 2.44 -23.73
N ALA A 237 -3.30 2.09 -23.59
CA ALA A 237 -2.89 0.80 -23.10
C ALA A 237 -3.36 0.57 -21.66
N ALA A 238 -3.22 1.55 -20.78
CA ALA A 238 -3.69 1.48 -19.40
C ALA A 238 -5.21 1.29 -19.31
N GLN A 239 -5.98 1.95 -20.16
CA GLN A 239 -7.45 1.80 -20.22
C GLN A 239 -7.91 0.40 -20.64
N SER A 240 -7.07 -0.35 -21.35
CA SER A 240 -7.45 -1.64 -21.94
C SER A 240 -6.60 -2.81 -21.42
N ALA A 241 -5.61 -2.56 -20.56
CA ALA A 241 -4.73 -3.60 -20.06
C ALA A 241 -5.50 -4.76 -19.41
N ASP A 242 -6.49 -4.44 -18.58
CA ASP A 242 -7.33 -5.44 -17.89
C ASP A 242 -8.22 -6.27 -18.88
N LEU A 243 -8.36 -5.81 -20.13
CA LEU A 243 -9.14 -6.48 -21.18
C LEU A 243 -8.28 -7.38 -22.07
N VAL A 244 -6.94 -7.31 -21.93
CA VAL A 244 -5.99 -8.06 -22.77
C VAL A 244 -5.23 -9.06 -21.90
N PRO A 245 -5.30 -10.38 -22.18
CA PRO A 245 -4.50 -11.35 -21.46
C PRO A 245 -3.01 -11.02 -21.52
N GLY A 246 -2.31 -11.08 -20.37
CA GLY A 246 -0.89 -10.75 -20.27
C GLY A 246 0.01 -11.53 -21.21
N GLU A 247 -0.37 -12.76 -21.56
CA GLU A 247 0.33 -13.58 -22.55
C GLU A 247 0.34 -12.98 -23.96
N LEU A 248 -0.73 -12.26 -24.35
CA LEU A 248 -0.81 -11.59 -25.63
C LEU A 248 0.09 -10.35 -25.68
N LEU A 249 0.45 -9.78 -24.55
CA LEU A 249 1.34 -8.59 -24.47
C LEU A 249 2.83 -8.92 -24.72
N ARG A 250 3.21 -10.19 -24.86
CA ARG A 250 4.61 -10.59 -25.13
C ARG A 250 5.29 -9.88 -26.31
N PRO A 251 4.62 -9.53 -27.44
CA PRO A 251 5.23 -8.76 -28.52
C PRO A 251 5.59 -7.31 -28.13
N VAL A 252 4.96 -6.78 -27.08
CA VAL A 252 5.25 -5.43 -26.59
C VAL A 252 6.53 -5.49 -25.76
N ARG A 253 7.48 -4.59 -26.03
CA ARG A 253 8.75 -4.50 -25.29
C ARG A 253 8.48 -3.93 -23.89
N ASP A 254 8.52 -4.78 -22.88
CA ASP A 254 8.25 -4.41 -21.48
C ASP A 254 9.19 -3.30 -20.98
N GLU A 255 10.45 -3.27 -21.45
CA GLU A 255 11.41 -2.21 -21.12
C GLU A 255 10.91 -0.82 -21.56
N LEU A 256 10.17 -0.75 -22.67
CA LEU A 256 9.57 0.50 -23.12
C LEU A 256 8.39 0.90 -22.23
N ILE A 257 7.56 -0.08 -21.82
CA ILE A 257 6.46 0.19 -20.88
C ILE A 257 7.01 0.71 -19.55
N VAL A 258 8.04 0.08 -19.00
CA VAL A 258 8.68 0.52 -17.74
C VAL A 258 9.36 1.88 -17.93
N GLY A 259 10.20 2.00 -18.97
CA GLY A 259 10.99 3.21 -19.22
C GLY A 259 10.18 4.46 -19.55
N MET A 260 9.00 4.31 -20.16
CA MET A 260 8.08 5.41 -20.46
C MET A 260 7.03 5.59 -19.37
N GLY A 261 6.51 4.52 -18.80
CA GLY A 261 5.39 4.55 -17.87
C GLY A 261 5.73 5.22 -16.55
N VAL A 262 6.94 4.99 -16.03
CA VAL A 262 7.39 5.57 -14.75
C VAL A 262 7.50 7.10 -14.80
N PRO A 263 8.19 7.71 -15.79
CA PRO A 263 8.20 9.17 -15.95
C PRO A 263 6.81 9.76 -16.16
N VAL A 264 5.93 9.06 -16.89
CA VAL A 264 4.54 9.49 -17.11
C VAL A 264 3.74 9.49 -15.81
N LEU A 265 3.84 8.43 -15.01
CA LEU A 265 3.22 8.40 -13.68
C LEU A 265 3.77 9.51 -12.77
N ALA A 266 5.08 9.73 -12.78
CA ALA A 266 5.70 10.79 -12.00
C ALA A 266 5.24 12.19 -12.44
N SER A 267 4.95 12.38 -13.73
CA SER A 267 4.48 13.67 -14.28
C SER A 267 3.12 14.10 -13.71
N ILE A 268 2.27 13.16 -13.32
CA ILE A 268 0.98 13.43 -12.64
C ILE A 268 1.22 14.25 -11.36
N TYR A 269 2.30 13.97 -10.67
CA TYR A 269 2.67 14.61 -9.40
C TYR A 269 3.64 15.80 -9.59
N GLY A 270 3.80 16.30 -10.81
CA GLY A 270 4.65 17.46 -11.12
C GLY A 270 6.15 17.14 -11.23
N VAL A 271 6.50 15.87 -11.45
CA VAL A 271 7.88 15.43 -11.66
C VAL A 271 8.11 15.24 -13.17
N TYR A 272 8.83 16.18 -13.78
CA TYR A 272 9.11 16.15 -15.21
C TYR A 272 10.57 15.80 -15.47
N GLY A 273 10.80 14.85 -16.40
CA GLY A 273 12.16 14.46 -16.77
C GLY A 273 13.02 13.93 -15.64
N GLY A 274 12.42 13.45 -14.54
CA GLY A 274 13.12 13.00 -13.34
C GLY A 274 13.53 14.14 -12.38
N ASP A 275 13.13 15.40 -12.64
CA ASP A 275 13.37 16.51 -11.72
C ASP A 275 12.30 16.57 -10.63
N THR A 276 12.69 16.19 -9.43
CA THR A 276 11.84 16.18 -8.24
C THR A 276 11.97 17.45 -7.39
N ARG A 277 12.78 18.46 -7.83
CA ARG A 277 13.07 19.66 -7.02
C ARG A 277 11.83 20.48 -6.70
N ALA A 278 10.82 20.47 -7.58
CA ALA A 278 9.57 21.17 -7.35
C ALA A 278 8.84 20.68 -6.09
N LEU A 279 8.96 19.38 -5.77
CA LEU A 279 8.33 18.76 -4.62
C LEU A 279 8.86 19.27 -3.27
N SER A 280 10.14 19.64 -3.20
CA SER A 280 10.77 20.13 -1.95
C SER A 280 10.23 21.48 -1.44
N ARG A 281 9.40 22.15 -2.22
CA ARG A 281 8.76 23.42 -1.85
C ARG A 281 7.24 23.29 -1.61
N LEU A 282 6.72 22.07 -1.68
CA LEU A 282 5.32 21.81 -1.33
C LEU A 282 5.11 21.99 0.18
N PHE A 283 3.89 22.20 0.57
CA PHE A 283 3.41 22.30 1.95
C PHE A 283 3.96 23.49 2.77
N ALA A 284 4.93 24.26 2.27
CA ALA A 284 5.50 25.42 2.97
C ALA A 284 4.49 26.56 3.23
N ASP A 285 3.39 26.55 2.50
CA ASP A 285 2.28 27.51 2.58
C ASP A 285 1.11 27.00 3.45
N ALA A 286 1.26 25.85 4.09
CA ALA A 286 0.30 25.33 5.05
C ALA A 286 0.29 26.20 6.32
N GLN A 287 -0.90 26.56 6.77
CA GLN A 287 -1.10 27.38 7.96
C GLN A 287 -2.06 26.68 8.93
N LEU A 288 -2.02 27.09 10.17
CA LEU A 288 -3.03 26.71 11.15
C LEU A 288 -4.10 27.78 11.16
N ASP A 289 -5.37 27.37 11.12
CA ASP A 289 -6.50 28.29 11.29
C ASP A 289 -6.62 28.77 12.76
N ALA A 290 -7.57 29.64 13.02
CA ALA A 290 -7.80 30.20 14.37
C ALA A 290 -8.19 29.13 15.41
N SER A 291 -8.63 27.94 14.95
CA SER A 291 -8.94 26.78 15.80
C SER A 291 -7.74 25.84 15.99
N GLY A 292 -6.59 26.18 15.41
CA GLY A 292 -5.38 25.35 15.41
C GLY A 292 -5.41 24.17 14.43
N LYS A 293 -6.39 24.10 13.52
CA LYS A 293 -6.49 23.05 12.51
C LYS A 293 -5.68 23.41 11.26
N ALA A 294 -5.15 22.39 10.59
CA ALA A 294 -4.40 22.57 9.37
C ALA A 294 -5.28 23.09 8.23
N SER A 295 -4.87 24.18 7.60
CA SER A 295 -5.56 24.83 6.48
C SER A 295 -4.61 25.11 5.33
N LEU A 296 -5.06 24.83 4.12
CA LEU A 296 -4.40 25.12 2.86
C LEU A 296 -5.33 25.95 1.98
N ALA A 297 -4.87 27.12 1.53
CA ALA A 297 -5.63 27.96 0.61
C ALA A 297 -5.61 27.34 -0.81
N ALA A 298 -6.71 27.52 -1.55
CA ALA A 298 -6.84 26.98 -2.91
C ALA A 298 -5.85 27.61 -3.90
N ASP A 299 -5.54 28.89 -3.71
CA ASP A 299 -4.58 29.66 -4.50
C ASP A 299 -3.12 29.52 -4.02
N SER A 300 -2.88 28.74 -2.95
CA SER A 300 -1.55 28.38 -2.48
C SER A 300 -0.81 27.54 -3.52
N ARG A 301 0.51 27.44 -3.41
CA ARG A 301 1.32 26.55 -4.27
C ARG A 301 0.86 25.09 -4.13
N THR A 302 0.63 24.64 -2.91
CA THR A 302 0.18 23.27 -2.60
C THR A 302 -1.23 23.02 -3.10
N GLY A 303 -2.15 23.99 -2.95
CA GLY A 303 -3.50 23.90 -3.52
C GLY A 303 -3.49 23.78 -5.04
N ARG A 304 -2.70 24.62 -5.72
CA ARG A 304 -2.52 24.57 -7.19
C ARG A 304 -1.88 23.25 -7.63
N TRP A 305 -0.90 22.74 -6.90
CA TRP A 305 -0.31 21.43 -7.19
C TRP A 305 -1.35 20.31 -7.13
N ALA A 306 -2.16 20.26 -6.08
CA ALA A 306 -3.21 19.26 -5.94
C ALA A 306 -4.26 19.38 -7.06
N GLN A 307 -4.64 20.59 -7.41
CA GLN A 307 -5.57 20.86 -8.52
C GLN A 307 -4.96 20.44 -9.87
N GLN A 308 -3.70 20.76 -10.12
CA GLN A 308 -2.97 20.33 -11.33
C GLN A 308 -2.87 18.82 -11.44
N ALA A 309 -2.53 18.14 -10.32
CA ALA A 309 -2.47 16.68 -10.28
C ALA A 309 -3.83 16.06 -10.61
N GLN A 310 -4.91 16.52 -9.97
CA GLN A 310 -6.26 16.00 -10.23
C GLN A 310 -6.80 16.34 -11.62
N SER A 311 -6.44 17.48 -12.18
CA SER A 311 -6.82 17.86 -13.54
C SER A 311 -5.96 17.20 -14.62
N HIS A 312 -4.87 16.52 -14.25
CA HIS A 312 -4.03 15.81 -15.20
C HIS A 312 -4.83 14.67 -15.87
N PRO A 313 -4.81 14.55 -17.21
CA PRO A 313 -5.62 13.57 -17.95
C PRO A 313 -5.41 12.12 -17.49
N LEU A 314 -4.21 11.82 -16.97
CA LEU A 314 -3.84 10.48 -16.50
C LEU A 314 -4.09 10.27 -15.00
N TYR A 315 -4.57 11.25 -14.26
CA TYR A 315 -4.80 11.07 -12.81
C TYR A 315 -5.80 9.94 -12.53
N ALA A 316 -6.92 9.91 -13.26
CA ALA A 316 -7.90 8.84 -13.16
C ALA A 316 -7.36 7.48 -13.64
N LEU A 317 -6.33 7.48 -14.47
CA LEU A 317 -5.69 6.28 -15.02
C LEU A 317 -4.40 5.89 -14.28
N SER A 318 -4.02 6.60 -13.20
CA SER A 318 -2.79 6.31 -12.44
C SER A 318 -2.72 4.87 -11.94
N GLY A 319 -3.82 4.34 -11.40
CA GLY A 319 -3.92 2.95 -10.97
C GLY A 319 -3.76 1.94 -12.13
N PRO A 320 -4.59 2.02 -13.19
CA PRO A 320 -4.43 1.17 -14.38
C PRO A 320 -3.03 1.26 -15.01
N LEU A 321 -2.46 2.45 -15.12
CA LEU A 321 -1.11 2.63 -15.67
C LEU A 321 -0.04 2.02 -14.75
N ALA A 322 -0.18 2.18 -13.43
CA ALA A 322 0.72 1.54 -12.48
C ALA A 322 0.67 0.02 -12.59
N ARG A 323 -0.53 -0.58 -12.74
CA ARG A 323 -0.67 -2.02 -12.98
C ARG A 323 -0.02 -2.47 -14.30
N LEU A 324 -0.22 -1.73 -15.38
CA LEU A 324 0.42 -2.03 -16.67
C LEU A 324 1.96 -2.07 -16.55
N VAL A 325 2.54 -1.07 -15.86
CA VAL A 325 3.99 -1.01 -15.61
C VAL A 325 4.42 -2.14 -14.67
N ALA A 326 3.68 -2.40 -13.60
CA ALA A 326 3.93 -3.49 -12.64
C ALA A 326 3.95 -4.85 -13.33
N ASP A 327 3.00 -5.11 -14.23
CA ASP A 327 2.94 -6.36 -14.99
C ASP A 327 4.11 -6.50 -15.98
N ALA A 328 4.56 -5.39 -16.58
CA ALA A 328 5.77 -5.38 -17.41
C ALA A 328 7.02 -5.70 -16.57
N VAL A 329 7.12 -5.16 -15.35
CA VAL A 329 8.18 -5.48 -14.39
C VAL A 329 8.15 -6.98 -14.03
N ARG A 330 6.98 -7.53 -13.70
CA ARG A 330 6.81 -8.97 -13.38
C ARG A 330 7.24 -9.87 -14.53
N ARG A 331 6.74 -9.62 -15.75
CA ARG A 331 7.12 -10.42 -16.93
C ARG A 331 8.62 -10.42 -17.18
N LYS A 332 9.29 -9.26 -17.04
CA LYS A 332 10.74 -9.16 -17.18
C LYS A 332 11.50 -9.75 -16.00
N GLY A 333 11.00 -9.53 -14.79
CA GLY A 333 11.55 -10.12 -13.58
C GLY A 333 11.67 -11.62 -13.66
N LEU A 334 10.73 -12.32 -14.28
CA LEU A 334 10.77 -13.77 -14.44
C LEU A 334 11.84 -14.27 -15.45
N VAL A 335 12.26 -13.43 -16.39
CA VAL A 335 13.14 -13.81 -17.50
C VAL A 335 14.59 -13.35 -17.27
N LEU A 336 14.79 -12.15 -16.75
CA LEU A 336 16.11 -11.54 -16.58
C LEU A 336 16.87 -12.13 -15.39
N GLY A 337 18.20 -12.21 -15.47
CA GLY A 337 19.05 -12.49 -14.31
C GLY A 337 19.05 -11.34 -13.28
N ALA A 338 19.59 -11.62 -12.07
CA ALA A 338 19.54 -10.66 -10.95
C ALA A 338 20.11 -9.27 -11.31
N LEU A 339 21.29 -9.23 -11.92
CA LEU A 339 21.93 -7.97 -12.33
C LEU A 339 21.10 -7.20 -13.37
N SER A 340 20.66 -7.89 -14.43
CA SER A 340 19.89 -7.24 -15.52
C SER A 340 18.51 -6.78 -15.04
N PHE A 341 17.87 -7.52 -14.13
CA PHE A 341 16.61 -7.10 -13.50
C PHE A 341 16.82 -5.86 -12.63
N THR A 342 17.85 -5.88 -11.78
CA THR A 342 18.20 -4.72 -10.95
C THR A 342 18.54 -3.51 -11.82
N GLU A 343 19.27 -3.69 -12.91
CA GLU A 343 19.52 -2.62 -13.87
C GLU A 343 18.25 -2.05 -14.50
N LEU A 344 17.28 -2.88 -14.87
CA LEU A 344 16.00 -2.44 -15.41
C LEU A 344 15.26 -1.49 -14.44
N VAL A 345 15.21 -1.85 -13.15
CA VAL A 345 14.44 -1.08 -12.16
C VAL A 345 15.22 0.06 -11.51
N THR A 346 16.56 0.06 -11.58
CA THR A 346 17.40 1.10 -10.99
C THR A 346 17.98 2.07 -12.02
N ARG A 347 18.19 1.63 -13.26
CA ARG A 347 18.72 2.46 -14.36
C ARG A 347 17.60 2.71 -15.36
N GLY A 348 17.23 3.98 -15.53
CA GLY A 348 16.30 4.40 -16.57
C GLY A 348 16.96 4.36 -17.95
N SER A 349 16.14 4.23 -19.01
CA SER A 349 16.58 4.38 -20.38
C SER A 349 17.15 5.79 -20.63
N SER A 350 18.30 5.87 -21.28
CA SER A 350 18.90 7.11 -21.80
C SER A 350 19.09 8.27 -20.81
N GLY A 351 19.68 8.00 -19.63
CA GLY A 351 20.08 9.04 -18.67
C GLY A 351 18.97 9.53 -17.73
N GLN A 352 17.79 8.93 -17.80
CA GLN A 352 16.74 9.12 -16.79
C GLN A 352 16.99 8.19 -15.59
N ARG A 353 16.45 8.57 -14.42
CA ARG A 353 16.48 7.70 -13.23
C ARG A 353 15.53 6.50 -13.44
N GLY A 354 15.95 5.33 -13.01
CA GLY A 354 15.10 4.15 -13.00
C GLY A 354 13.93 4.25 -12.00
N LEU A 355 13.08 3.25 -12.00
CA LEU A 355 11.87 3.17 -11.18
C LEU A 355 12.17 3.44 -9.69
N VAL A 356 13.01 2.61 -9.07
CA VAL A 356 13.24 2.65 -7.62
C VAL A 356 13.94 3.94 -7.18
N PRO A 357 15.04 4.40 -7.81
CA PRO A 357 15.67 5.67 -7.44
C PRO A 357 14.80 6.91 -7.67
N LEU A 358 13.92 6.89 -8.68
CA LEU A 358 12.99 8.00 -8.91
C LEU A 358 11.94 8.07 -7.79
N LEU A 359 11.36 6.94 -7.42
CA LEU A 359 10.38 6.86 -6.33
C LEU A 359 11.01 7.21 -4.98
N ALA A 360 12.25 6.77 -4.73
CA ALA A 360 12.98 7.10 -3.50
C ALA A 360 13.24 8.61 -3.37
N ASP A 361 13.73 9.26 -4.42
CA ASP A 361 13.99 10.71 -4.40
C ASP A 361 12.67 11.50 -4.29
N MET A 362 11.61 11.06 -4.95
CA MET A 362 10.29 11.67 -4.85
C MET A 362 9.72 11.56 -3.43
N ALA A 363 9.74 10.37 -2.83
CA ALA A 363 9.28 10.13 -1.47
C ALA A 363 10.06 10.96 -0.45
N GLN A 364 11.38 10.96 -0.55
CA GLN A 364 12.26 11.72 0.35
C GLN A 364 12.02 13.23 0.27
N ARG A 365 11.75 13.78 -0.92
CA ARG A 365 11.45 15.22 -1.07
C ARG A 365 10.09 15.60 -0.55
N LEU A 366 9.09 14.75 -0.75
CA LEU A 366 7.75 14.94 -0.17
C LEU A 366 7.81 14.91 1.36
N ASP A 367 8.52 13.95 1.93
CA ASP A 367 8.72 13.83 3.37
C ASP A 367 9.41 15.07 3.96
N ARG A 368 10.51 15.51 3.35
CA ARG A 368 11.20 16.75 3.78
C ARG A 368 10.33 18.00 3.64
N ALA A 369 9.53 18.07 2.58
CA ALA A 369 8.60 19.18 2.41
C ALA A 369 7.48 19.15 3.47
N TRP A 370 6.98 17.96 3.78
CA TRP A 370 5.99 17.77 4.85
C TRP A 370 6.58 18.09 6.22
N SER A 371 7.78 17.59 6.53
CA SER A 371 8.46 17.81 7.82
C SER A 371 8.76 19.28 8.10
N SER A 372 8.98 20.08 7.04
CA SER A 372 9.20 21.53 7.18
C SER A 372 7.92 22.37 7.25
N SER A 373 6.75 21.75 7.21
CA SER A 373 5.45 22.44 7.18
C SER A 373 4.73 22.40 8.53
N ALA A 374 3.72 23.27 8.69
CA ALA A 374 2.83 23.24 9.86
C ALA A 374 2.01 21.93 9.97
N LEU A 375 1.99 21.08 8.92
CA LEU A 375 1.29 19.82 8.90
C LEU A 375 2.03 18.72 9.65
N ALA A 376 3.35 18.80 9.79
CA ALA A 376 4.19 17.78 10.41
C ALA A 376 3.85 17.48 11.87
N GLY A 377 3.31 18.46 12.59
CA GLY A 377 2.91 18.32 13.99
C GLY A 377 1.49 17.79 14.19
N ARG A 378 0.75 17.50 13.11
CA ARG A 378 -0.66 17.14 13.17
C ARG A 378 -0.90 15.68 12.85
N PRO A 379 -1.82 15.01 13.58
CA PRO A 379 -2.27 13.68 13.21
C PRO A 379 -2.86 13.66 11.80
N THR A 380 -2.59 12.62 11.05
CA THR A 380 -3.05 12.51 9.66
C THR A 380 -4.56 12.38 9.54
N GLU A 381 -5.24 11.89 10.57
CA GLU A 381 -6.70 11.82 10.69
C GLU A 381 -7.34 13.22 10.71
N GLU A 382 -6.70 14.20 11.34
CA GLU A 382 -7.16 15.60 11.30
C GLU A 382 -7.09 16.17 9.89
N ILE A 383 -6.07 15.79 9.13
CA ILE A 383 -5.87 16.27 7.75
C ILE A 383 -6.87 15.61 6.82
N GLU A 384 -7.08 14.30 6.94
CA GLU A 384 -8.06 13.55 6.17
C GLU A 384 -9.50 14.03 6.46
N GLY A 385 -9.85 14.19 7.72
CA GLY A 385 -11.15 14.68 8.20
C GLY A 385 -11.34 16.18 8.11
N SER A 386 -10.38 16.94 7.55
CA SER A 386 -10.44 18.39 7.48
C SER A 386 -11.72 18.90 6.80
N SER A 387 -12.33 19.94 7.37
CA SER A 387 -13.45 20.66 6.76
C SER A 387 -13.01 21.47 5.51
N HIS A 388 -11.73 21.76 5.38
CA HIS A 388 -11.16 22.51 4.27
C HIS A 388 -11.01 21.65 3.01
N ALA A 389 -11.74 21.98 1.95
CA ALA A 389 -11.77 21.21 0.72
C ALA A 389 -10.38 21.01 0.09
N THR A 390 -9.54 22.06 0.08
CA THR A 390 -8.18 22.03 -0.46
C THR A 390 -7.29 21.06 0.33
N THR A 391 -7.37 21.06 1.66
CA THR A 391 -6.61 20.15 2.52
C THR A 391 -6.96 18.70 2.21
N ARG A 392 -8.26 18.39 2.08
CA ARG A 392 -8.71 17.04 1.67
C ARG A 392 -8.26 16.66 0.26
N GLN A 393 -8.24 17.60 -0.69
CA GLN A 393 -7.73 17.35 -2.05
C GLN A 393 -6.25 16.99 -2.04
N VAL A 394 -5.44 17.74 -1.30
CA VAL A 394 -4.00 17.45 -1.12
C VAL A 394 -3.81 16.07 -0.52
N TRP A 395 -4.58 15.73 0.51
CA TRP A 395 -4.52 14.41 1.14
C TRP A 395 -4.89 13.30 0.15
N GLN A 396 -5.94 13.47 -0.64
CA GLN A 396 -6.34 12.51 -1.65
C GLN A 396 -5.27 12.29 -2.74
N VAL A 397 -4.55 13.34 -3.13
CA VAL A 397 -3.43 13.20 -4.09
C VAL A 397 -2.29 12.39 -3.46
N ASN A 398 -1.95 12.63 -2.20
CA ASN A 398 -0.93 11.86 -1.48
C ASN A 398 -1.32 10.37 -1.33
N LYS A 399 -2.59 10.09 -1.03
CA LYS A 399 -3.11 8.70 -0.99
C LYS A 399 -3.01 8.01 -2.35
N THR A 400 -3.40 8.70 -3.43
CA THR A 400 -3.29 8.15 -4.79
C THR A 400 -1.84 7.88 -5.17
N LEU A 401 -0.92 8.77 -4.80
CA LEU A 401 0.52 8.57 -4.97
C LEU A 401 0.99 7.31 -4.22
N LEU A 402 0.64 7.16 -2.95
CA LEU A 402 1.00 5.99 -2.15
C LEU A 402 0.54 4.69 -2.81
N PHE A 403 -0.72 4.61 -3.26
CA PHE A 403 -1.24 3.42 -3.95
C PHE A 403 -0.49 3.13 -5.25
N THR A 404 -0.15 4.16 -6.01
CA THR A 404 0.66 4.04 -7.24
C THR A 404 2.04 3.48 -6.94
N VAL A 405 2.74 4.05 -5.95
CA VAL A 405 4.08 3.61 -5.52
C VAL A 405 4.04 2.17 -5.01
N THR A 406 3.07 1.83 -4.17
CA THR A 406 2.92 0.49 -3.62
C THR A 406 2.70 -0.55 -4.72
N THR A 407 1.84 -0.27 -5.72
CA THR A 407 1.59 -1.17 -6.85
C THR A 407 2.87 -1.45 -7.64
N LEU A 408 3.69 -0.44 -7.87
CA LEU A 408 4.95 -0.56 -8.61
C LEU A 408 6.00 -1.34 -7.84
N LEU A 409 6.16 -1.04 -6.55
CA LEU A 409 7.18 -1.67 -5.70
C LEU A 409 6.78 -3.10 -5.30
N ASP A 410 5.48 -3.40 -5.17
CA ASP A 410 5.00 -4.77 -4.96
C ASP A 410 5.46 -5.70 -6.09
N ALA A 411 5.37 -5.25 -7.35
CA ALA A 411 5.88 -6.02 -8.48
C ALA A 411 7.39 -6.26 -8.44
N VAL A 412 8.16 -5.30 -7.96
CA VAL A 412 9.62 -5.44 -7.79
C VAL A 412 9.93 -6.47 -6.71
N VAL A 413 9.28 -6.35 -5.55
CA VAL A 413 9.49 -7.27 -4.40
C VAL A 413 9.05 -8.67 -4.77
N GLU A 414 7.90 -8.85 -5.42
CA GLU A 414 7.39 -10.15 -5.87
C GLU A 414 8.40 -10.87 -6.77
N CYS A 415 9.01 -10.17 -7.74
CA CYS A 415 10.07 -10.74 -8.57
C CYS A 415 11.31 -11.16 -7.78
N VAL A 416 11.68 -10.44 -6.73
CA VAL A 416 12.79 -10.83 -5.85
C VAL A 416 12.42 -12.05 -5.02
N VAL A 417 11.23 -12.08 -4.42
CA VAL A 417 10.74 -13.18 -3.57
C VAL A 417 10.65 -14.49 -4.36
N GLU A 418 10.10 -14.47 -5.58
CA GLU A 418 10.02 -15.67 -6.44
C GLU A 418 11.39 -16.27 -6.78
N ARG A 419 12.43 -15.43 -6.81
CA ARG A 419 13.81 -15.86 -7.10
C ARG A 419 14.62 -16.23 -5.88
N CYS A 420 14.14 -15.86 -4.71
CA CYS A 420 14.70 -16.20 -3.42
C CYS A 420 13.72 -17.09 -2.66
N PRO A 421 13.42 -18.33 -3.15
CA PRO A 421 12.48 -19.21 -2.47
C PRO A 421 12.96 -19.46 -1.04
N SER A 422 12.02 -19.53 -0.10
CA SER A 422 12.30 -19.91 1.28
C SER A 422 13.05 -21.24 1.27
N PRO A 423 14.11 -21.41 2.08
CA PRO A 423 14.75 -22.69 2.21
C PRO A 423 13.64 -23.69 2.59
N THR A 424 13.35 -24.62 1.69
CA THR A 424 12.47 -25.73 2.02
C THR A 424 13.02 -26.32 3.30
N THR A 425 12.21 -26.37 4.34
CA THR A 425 12.48 -27.13 5.56
C THR A 425 12.69 -28.58 5.13
N THR A 426 13.91 -28.88 4.71
CA THR A 426 14.35 -30.27 4.62
C THR A 426 14.23 -30.76 6.05
N TYR A 427 13.23 -31.62 6.29
CA TYR A 427 13.16 -32.40 7.52
C TYR A 427 14.57 -32.86 7.86
N PRO A 428 15.01 -32.71 9.10
CA PRO A 428 16.32 -33.18 9.49
C PRO A 428 16.41 -34.64 9.03
N PRO A 429 17.53 -35.05 8.39
CA PRO A 429 17.68 -36.44 7.95
C PRO A 429 17.45 -37.34 9.15
N ALA A 430 16.71 -38.42 8.91
CA ALA A 430 16.38 -39.41 9.92
C ALA A 430 17.60 -39.72 10.78
N ARG A 431 17.41 -39.84 12.08
CA ARG A 431 18.39 -39.95 13.17
C ARG A 431 19.39 -41.14 13.07
N ASP A 432 19.50 -41.82 11.94
CA ASP A 432 20.29 -43.04 11.75
C ASP A 432 21.59 -42.86 10.95
N ALA A 433 22.07 -41.65 10.72
CA ALA A 433 23.38 -41.42 10.15
C ALA A 433 24.44 -41.39 11.25
N PRO A 434 25.55 -42.20 11.15
CA PRO A 434 26.59 -42.26 12.16
C PRO A 434 27.28 -40.89 12.29
N ALA A 435 27.45 -40.45 13.52
CA ALA A 435 28.13 -39.18 13.87
C ALA A 435 29.58 -39.20 13.36
N HIS A 436 29.84 -38.49 12.27
CA HIS A 436 31.20 -38.10 11.91
C HIS A 436 31.64 -36.92 12.79
N GLU A 437 32.67 -37.13 13.58
CA GLU A 437 33.39 -36.07 14.31
C GLU A 437 33.96 -35.05 13.31
N GLY A 438 33.44 -33.83 13.34
CA GLY A 438 34.00 -32.74 12.55
C GLY A 438 33.02 -31.63 12.36
N GLY A 439 33.12 -30.58 13.19
CA GLY A 439 32.64 -29.24 12.97
C GLY A 439 31.15 -29.12 12.59
N TRP A 440 30.36 -28.39 13.36
CA TRP A 440 29.04 -27.94 12.95
C TRP A 440 29.13 -27.34 11.54
N PRO A 441 28.29 -27.77 10.58
CA PRO A 441 28.26 -27.10 9.29
C PRO A 441 27.98 -25.61 9.55
N SER A 442 28.92 -24.78 9.13
CA SER A 442 28.69 -23.35 9.00
C SER A 442 27.33 -23.16 8.35
N GLN A 443 26.47 -22.32 8.96
CA GLN A 443 25.14 -22.02 8.42
C GLN A 443 25.26 -21.76 6.92
N PRO A 444 24.37 -22.30 6.08
CA PRO A 444 24.42 -22.04 4.65
C PRO A 444 24.38 -20.52 4.48
N THR A 445 25.47 -19.95 3.98
CA THR A 445 25.51 -18.56 3.54
C THR A 445 24.35 -18.36 2.59
N SER A 446 23.49 -17.39 2.86
CA SER A 446 22.33 -17.10 2.04
C SER A 446 22.81 -16.89 0.59
N ASN A 447 22.36 -17.74 -0.34
CA ASN A 447 22.66 -17.58 -1.77
C ASN A 447 21.87 -16.44 -2.43
N ILE A 448 21.43 -15.46 -1.63
CA ILE A 448 20.69 -14.30 -2.12
C ILE A 448 21.68 -13.31 -2.71
N PRO A 449 21.53 -12.91 -3.99
CA PRO A 449 22.40 -11.91 -4.58
C PRO A 449 22.34 -10.57 -3.82
N ASP A 450 23.49 -9.98 -3.50
CA ASP A 450 23.61 -8.70 -2.81
C ASP A 450 22.80 -7.58 -3.47
N VAL A 451 22.66 -7.63 -4.79
CA VAL A 451 21.88 -6.66 -5.56
C VAL A 451 20.38 -6.71 -5.22
N TYR A 452 19.85 -7.86 -4.83
CA TYR A 452 18.46 -7.99 -4.37
C TYR A 452 18.30 -7.47 -2.95
N LEU A 453 19.27 -7.76 -2.06
CA LEU A 453 19.28 -7.24 -0.70
C LEU A 453 19.35 -5.71 -0.70
N ALA A 454 20.20 -5.12 -1.56
CA ALA A 454 20.28 -3.68 -1.75
C ALA A 454 18.95 -3.09 -2.28
N LEU A 455 18.33 -3.75 -3.26
CA LEU A 455 17.06 -3.33 -3.84
C LEU A 455 15.92 -3.33 -2.81
N LEU A 456 15.84 -4.37 -1.97
CA LEU A 456 14.83 -4.44 -0.90
C LEU A 456 15.04 -3.35 0.17
N ARG A 457 16.30 -3.04 0.51
CA ARG A 457 16.62 -1.90 1.38
C ARG A 457 16.14 -0.57 0.79
N ASP A 458 16.36 -0.36 -0.52
CA ASP A 458 15.87 0.84 -1.20
C ASP A 458 14.35 0.93 -1.18
N VAL A 459 13.65 -0.21 -1.34
CA VAL A 459 12.18 -0.27 -1.23
C VAL A 459 11.71 0.11 0.18
N LEU A 460 12.32 -0.45 1.23
CA LEU A 460 11.98 -0.09 2.62
C LEU A 460 12.27 1.38 2.89
N HIS A 461 13.32 1.93 2.30
CA HIS A 461 13.64 3.35 2.40
C HIS A 461 12.58 4.25 1.76
N VAL A 462 12.00 3.86 0.62
CA VAL A 462 10.86 4.59 0.04
C VAL A 462 9.70 4.65 1.04
N PHE A 463 9.38 3.54 1.71
CA PHE A 463 8.28 3.49 2.64
C PHE A 463 8.55 4.17 3.98
N LEU A 464 9.80 4.28 4.42
CA LEU A 464 10.16 5.16 5.53
C LEU A 464 9.63 6.57 5.29
N HIS A 465 9.91 7.11 4.10
CA HIS A 465 9.50 8.47 3.72
C HIS A 465 8.03 8.65 3.37
N LEU A 466 7.29 7.55 3.19
CA LEU A 466 5.83 7.56 2.95
C LEU A 466 5.02 7.03 4.14
N TYR A 467 5.68 6.65 5.24
CA TYR A 467 5.00 6.01 6.35
C TYR A 467 3.96 6.92 7.03
N TRP A 468 4.19 8.22 7.03
CA TRP A 468 3.21 9.20 7.53
C TRP A 468 1.87 9.19 6.77
N ILE A 469 1.84 8.67 5.53
CA ILE A 469 0.59 8.40 4.80
C ILE A 469 0.12 6.97 5.10
N THR A 470 1.03 6.00 5.11
CA THR A 470 0.72 4.57 5.25
C THR A 470 0.13 4.27 6.62
N SER A 471 0.62 4.91 7.68
CA SER A 471 0.18 4.69 9.07
C SER A 471 -1.32 4.92 9.29
N THR A 472 -1.95 5.80 8.49
CA THR A 472 -3.41 6.04 8.58
C THR A 472 -4.28 4.84 8.22
N PHE A 473 -3.73 3.89 7.48
CA PHE A 473 -4.47 2.67 7.09
C PHE A 473 -4.36 1.55 8.13
N GLY A 474 -3.41 1.67 9.06
CA GLY A 474 -3.03 0.56 9.92
C GLY A 474 -2.43 -0.61 9.13
N LEU A 475 -1.97 -1.64 9.83
CA LEU A 475 -1.40 -2.84 9.19
C LEU A 475 -2.46 -3.66 8.44
N ASP A 476 -3.70 -3.65 8.91
CA ASP A 476 -4.80 -4.44 8.33
C ASP A 476 -5.56 -3.71 7.22
N GLY A 477 -5.47 -2.38 7.17
CA GLY A 477 -6.21 -1.55 6.21
C GLY A 477 -5.60 -1.48 4.81
N PHE A 478 -4.32 -1.88 4.61
CA PHE A 478 -3.63 -1.81 3.33
C PHE A 478 -2.83 -3.09 3.03
N GLU A 479 -3.54 -4.13 2.60
CA GLU A 479 -3.02 -5.48 2.40
C GLU A 479 -1.80 -5.53 1.46
N SER A 480 -1.82 -4.81 0.33
CA SER A 480 -0.71 -4.81 -0.62
C SER A 480 0.58 -4.25 -0.01
N TYR A 481 0.47 -3.19 0.80
CA TYR A 481 1.61 -2.65 1.54
C TYR A 481 2.13 -3.65 2.58
N ARG A 482 1.22 -4.25 3.36
CA ARG A 482 1.56 -5.26 4.36
C ARG A 482 2.31 -6.45 3.74
N LYS A 483 1.77 -7.00 2.63
CA LYS A 483 2.44 -8.09 1.87
C LYS A 483 3.85 -7.69 1.45
N LEU A 484 4.00 -6.54 0.80
CA LEU A 484 5.28 -6.02 0.33
C LEU A 484 6.28 -5.84 1.48
N PHE A 485 5.84 -5.22 2.58
CA PHE A 485 6.67 -4.92 3.76
C PHE A 485 7.22 -6.21 4.37
N TYR A 486 6.34 -7.15 4.74
CA TYR A 486 6.77 -8.41 5.37
C TYR A 486 7.54 -9.31 4.40
N SER A 487 7.17 -9.36 3.11
CA SER A 487 7.94 -10.13 2.12
C SER A 487 9.36 -9.60 1.94
N SER A 488 9.54 -8.28 1.97
CA SER A 488 10.88 -7.66 1.92
C SER A 488 11.72 -8.02 3.14
N LEU A 489 11.12 -7.97 4.33
CA LEU A 489 11.81 -8.30 5.60
C LEU A 489 12.08 -9.80 5.73
N ASP A 490 11.20 -10.67 5.23
CA ASP A 490 11.45 -12.13 5.20
C ASP A 490 12.68 -12.50 4.35
N VAL A 491 12.87 -11.86 3.21
CA VAL A 491 14.07 -12.10 2.39
C VAL A 491 15.32 -11.50 3.04
N LEU A 492 15.24 -10.27 3.56
CA LEU A 492 16.35 -9.62 4.26
C LEU A 492 16.75 -10.38 5.53
N GLY A 493 15.77 -10.91 6.27
CA GLY A 493 15.96 -11.68 7.50
C GLY A 493 16.77 -12.97 7.33
N ARG A 494 17.00 -13.39 6.09
CA ARG A 494 17.85 -14.57 5.79
C ARG A 494 19.35 -14.25 5.73
N ASP A 495 19.71 -12.97 5.80
CA ASP A 495 21.09 -12.50 5.75
C ASP A 495 21.38 -11.54 6.90
N PRO A 496 22.14 -11.96 7.94
CA PRO A 496 22.40 -11.15 9.13
C PRO A 496 23.16 -9.84 8.83
N ASP A 497 24.03 -9.83 7.82
CA ASP A 497 24.76 -8.61 7.42
C ASP A 497 23.82 -7.62 6.74
N ALA A 498 22.90 -8.11 5.91
CA ALA A 498 21.84 -7.29 5.31
C ALA A 498 20.89 -6.73 6.36
N CYS A 499 20.49 -7.51 7.38
CA CYS A 499 19.70 -7.05 8.52
C CYS A 499 20.39 -5.90 9.25
N THR A 500 21.64 -6.13 9.66
CA THR A 500 22.45 -5.13 10.36
C THR A 500 22.61 -3.86 9.53
N GLY A 501 22.94 -4.01 8.24
CA GLY A 501 23.08 -2.89 7.30
C GLY A 501 21.79 -2.10 7.11
N THR A 502 20.63 -2.77 7.04
CA THR A 502 19.31 -2.14 6.88
C THR A 502 18.97 -1.30 8.11
N VAL A 503 19.07 -1.87 9.30
CA VAL A 503 18.76 -1.16 10.56
C VAL A 503 19.71 0.01 10.77
N ALA A 504 21.01 -0.17 10.52
CA ALA A 504 22.00 0.91 10.63
C ALA A 504 21.73 2.06 9.66
N GLN A 505 21.38 1.76 8.40
CA GLN A 505 21.06 2.77 7.40
C GLN A 505 19.81 3.57 7.78
N LEU A 506 18.73 2.89 8.23
CA LEU A 506 17.52 3.56 8.69
C LEU A 506 17.79 4.45 9.90
N ALA A 507 18.57 3.97 10.88
CA ALA A 507 18.96 4.75 12.06
C ALA A 507 19.74 6.01 11.69
N GLN A 508 20.69 5.90 10.75
CA GLN A 508 21.45 7.03 10.25
C GLN A 508 20.56 8.09 9.58
N GLN A 509 19.58 7.66 8.80
CA GLN A 509 18.66 8.57 8.12
C GLN A 509 17.76 9.34 9.09
N LEU A 510 17.36 8.70 10.16
CA LEU A 510 16.56 9.31 11.23
C LEU A 510 17.40 10.11 12.22
N GLY A 511 18.74 10.02 12.14
CA GLY A 511 19.66 10.67 13.07
C GLY A 511 19.63 10.09 14.48
N VAL A 512 19.04 8.89 14.65
CA VAL A 512 18.97 8.19 15.95
C VAL A 512 20.23 7.39 16.25
N ASP A 513 21.18 7.31 15.31
CA ASP A 513 22.51 6.72 15.47
C ASP A 513 23.45 7.59 16.35
N ARG A 514 23.12 8.86 16.52
CA ARG A 514 23.86 9.80 17.36
C ARG A 514 23.38 9.72 18.81
N ILE A 515 23.69 8.63 19.48
CA ILE A 515 23.42 8.52 20.92
C ILE A 515 24.37 9.47 21.63
N PRO A 516 23.90 10.41 22.45
CA PRO A 516 24.76 11.18 23.33
C PRO A 516 25.59 10.22 24.19
N ASP A 517 26.89 10.47 24.33
CA ASP A 517 27.73 9.69 25.25
C ASP A 517 27.01 9.51 26.59
N ALA A 518 27.07 8.29 27.14
CA ALA A 518 26.34 7.86 28.34
C ALA A 518 26.57 8.73 29.60
N SER A 519 27.44 9.72 29.52
CA SER A 519 27.74 10.72 30.55
C SER A 519 26.93 12.01 30.44
N ALA A 520 26.27 12.28 29.28
CA ALA A 520 25.44 13.46 29.08
C ALA A 520 23.96 13.06 29.16
N GLU A 521 23.44 13.06 30.37
CA GLU A 521 22.05 13.24 30.76
C GLU A 521 20.98 12.39 30.01
N ALA A 522 20.66 11.23 30.57
CA ALA A 522 19.48 10.45 30.23
C ALA A 522 18.17 11.31 30.21
N SER A 523 18.16 12.43 30.91
CA SER A 523 17.09 13.41 30.92
C SER A 523 16.92 14.14 29.59
N THR A 524 18.02 14.42 28.85
CA THR A 524 17.95 15.18 27.58
C THR A 524 17.31 14.37 26.47
N SER A 525 17.55 13.05 26.41
CA SER A 525 16.96 12.18 25.38
C SER A 525 15.46 11.96 25.59
N VAL A 526 14.99 11.87 26.84
CA VAL A 526 13.58 11.75 27.19
C VAL A 526 12.82 13.05 26.89
N HIS A 527 13.43 14.22 27.16
CA HIS A 527 12.81 15.50 26.82
C HIS A 527 12.75 15.69 25.31
N ALA A 528 13.79 15.38 24.55
CA ALA A 528 13.78 15.47 23.09
C ALA A 528 12.72 14.56 22.46
N ALA A 529 12.52 13.35 22.99
CA ALA A 529 11.47 12.45 22.51
C ALA A 529 10.05 12.97 22.83
N ARG A 530 9.86 13.65 23.96
CA ARG A 530 8.58 14.25 24.33
C ARG A 530 8.21 15.45 23.45
N ASP A 531 9.20 16.15 22.92
CA ASP A 531 9.01 17.29 22.03
C ASP A 531 8.94 16.91 20.55
N ALA A 532 9.09 15.59 20.23
CA ALA A 532 9.07 15.10 18.87
C ALA A 532 7.71 15.37 18.19
N SER A 533 7.75 15.89 16.97
CA SER A 533 6.58 16.10 16.14
C SER A 533 5.87 14.78 15.82
N PHE A 534 4.61 14.86 15.39
CA PHE A 534 3.87 13.66 14.95
C PHE A 534 4.65 12.88 13.87
N LEU A 535 5.21 13.59 12.89
CA LEU A 535 5.98 12.97 11.81
C LEU A 535 7.25 12.27 12.32
N GLU A 536 7.99 12.88 13.22
CA GLU A 536 9.19 12.25 13.80
C GLU A 536 8.84 10.98 14.58
N ARG A 537 7.75 11.00 15.34
CA ARG A 537 7.24 9.78 16.01
C ARG A 537 6.86 8.70 15.01
N THR A 538 6.19 9.06 13.92
CA THR A 538 5.80 8.13 12.85
C THR A 538 7.01 7.45 12.21
N HIS A 539 8.09 8.20 11.98
CA HIS A 539 9.35 7.64 11.48
C HIS A 539 9.99 6.68 12.48
N VAL A 540 9.96 7.02 13.79
CA VAL A 540 10.45 6.11 14.83
C VAL A 540 9.62 4.84 14.88
N VAL A 541 8.30 4.92 14.80
CA VAL A 541 7.42 3.75 14.73
C VAL A 541 7.80 2.83 13.56
N TYR A 542 8.01 3.39 12.36
CA TYR A 542 8.46 2.61 11.21
C TYR A 542 9.79 1.91 11.45
N PHE A 543 10.77 2.63 12.02
CA PHE A 543 12.07 2.06 12.38
C PHE A 543 11.95 0.91 13.39
N LEU A 544 11.13 1.08 14.42
CA LEU A 544 10.90 0.05 15.45
C LEU A 544 10.21 -1.19 14.85
N LEU A 545 9.25 -1.00 13.94
CA LEU A 545 8.60 -2.11 13.23
C LEU A 545 9.58 -2.93 12.37
N VAL A 546 10.48 -2.25 11.64
CA VAL A 546 11.53 -2.95 10.87
C VAL A 546 12.49 -3.69 11.81
N ALA A 547 12.93 -3.03 12.88
CA ALA A 547 13.85 -3.62 13.84
C ALA A 547 13.23 -4.82 14.58
N GLU A 548 11.93 -4.77 14.90
CA GLU A 548 11.18 -5.86 15.51
C GLU A 548 11.22 -7.13 14.65
N GLN A 549 10.93 -7.00 13.36
CA GLN A 549 10.90 -8.13 12.43
C GLN A 549 12.28 -8.74 12.19
N LEU A 550 13.35 -7.93 12.28
CA LEU A 550 14.73 -8.38 12.09
C LEU A 550 15.44 -8.72 13.41
N ALA A 551 14.77 -8.57 14.56
CA ALA A 551 15.35 -8.68 15.90
C ALA A 551 16.16 -9.95 16.11
N ALA A 552 15.73 -11.09 15.57
CA ALA A 552 16.40 -12.38 15.72
C ALA A 552 17.83 -12.37 15.14
N GLU A 553 18.04 -11.69 14.01
CA GLU A 553 19.29 -11.71 13.26
C GLU A 553 20.25 -10.58 13.65
N LEU A 554 19.78 -9.57 14.40
CA LEU A 554 20.62 -8.44 14.78
C LEU A 554 21.66 -8.83 15.88
N PRO A 555 22.91 -8.32 15.82
CA PRO A 555 23.92 -8.60 16.84
C PRO A 555 23.57 -7.90 18.17
N ASP A 556 23.86 -8.55 19.31
CA ASP A 556 23.59 -8.02 20.66
C ASP A 556 24.17 -6.61 20.87
N ALA A 557 25.36 -6.35 20.33
CA ALA A 557 25.99 -5.04 20.43
C ALA A 557 25.17 -3.92 19.76
N MET A 558 24.47 -4.21 18.66
CA MET A 558 23.58 -3.25 18.01
C MET A 558 22.31 -3.05 18.82
N VAL A 559 21.76 -4.13 19.37
CA VAL A 559 20.58 -4.06 20.24
C VAL A 559 20.86 -3.15 21.45
N GLU A 560 21.99 -3.37 22.15
CA GLU A 560 22.34 -2.61 23.35
C GLU A 560 22.67 -1.14 23.06
N ARG A 561 23.38 -0.87 21.94
CA ARG A 561 23.90 0.47 21.66
C ARG A 561 22.94 1.35 20.86
N LEU A 562 22.03 0.75 20.12
CA LEU A 562 21.13 1.48 19.23
C LEU A 562 19.66 1.26 19.60
N LEU A 563 19.18 0.01 19.62
CA LEU A 563 17.75 -0.25 19.70
C LEU A 563 17.17 0.06 21.08
N LEU A 564 17.80 -0.42 22.16
CA LEU A 564 17.31 -0.17 23.52
C LEU A 564 17.33 1.33 23.89
N PRO A 565 18.39 2.12 23.57
CA PRO A 565 18.34 3.56 23.75
C PRO A 565 17.23 4.27 22.98
N VAL A 566 16.94 3.84 21.75
CA VAL A 566 15.82 4.41 20.96
C VAL A 566 14.45 4.04 21.54
N CYS A 567 14.28 2.81 22.06
CA CYS A 567 13.02 2.38 22.67
C CYS A 567 12.72 3.08 24.00
N ARG A 568 13.76 3.29 24.83
CA ARG A 568 13.60 3.72 26.22
C ARG A 568 12.70 4.93 26.43
N PRO A 569 12.78 6.03 25.64
CA PRO A 569 11.91 7.19 25.80
C PRO A 569 10.42 6.91 25.55
N TYR A 570 10.11 5.86 24.81
CA TYR A 570 8.75 5.50 24.39
C TYR A 570 8.13 4.36 25.20
N LEU A 571 8.86 3.76 26.13
CA LEU A 571 8.32 2.71 27.01
C LEU A 571 7.38 3.26 28.09
N GLU A 572 7.35 4.58 28.29
CA GLU A 572 6.45 5.29 29.17
C GLU A 572 5.92 6.53 28.46
N TYR A 573 4.64 6.82 28.57
CA TYR A 573 4.09 8.09 28.08
C TYR A 573 2.97 8.61 28.98
N ALA A 574 2.76 9.93 28.92
CA ALA A 574 1.65 10.60 29.62
C ALA A 574 0.59 11.17 28.66
N ASP A 575 0.92 11.28 27.37
CA ASP A 575 0.06 11.84 26.32
C ASP A 575 -0.38 10.73 25.36
N PRO A 576 -1.69 10.53 25.13
CA PRO A 576 -2.22 9.55 24.18
C PRO A 576 -1.63 9.63 22.77
N ALA A 577 -1.11 10.79 22.37
CA ALA A 577 -0.43 10.98 21.08
C ALA A 577 0.82 10.08 20.90
N PHE A 578 1.34 9.46 21.95
CA PHE A 578 2.49 8.56 21.92
C PHE A 578 2.13 7.07 21.94
N GLN A 579 0.83 6.73 21.87
CA GLN A 579 0.39 5.35 21.98
C GLN A 579 1.06 4.43 20.96
N ASP A 580 1.10 4.80 19.67
CA ASP A 580 1.71 3.97 18.61
C ASP A 580 3.21 3.74 18.86
N SER A 581 3.92 4.79 19.30
CA SER A 581 5.33 4.70 19.63
C SER A 581 5.58 3.80 20.85
N PHE A 582 4.70 3.88 21.84
CA PHE A 582 4.71 3.03 23.03
C PHE A 582 4.49 1.56 22.65
N GLU A 583 3.45 1.26 21.90
CA GLU A 583 3.13 -0.10 21.48
C GLU A 583 4.28 -0.70 20.64
N SER A 584 4.82 0.06 19.68
CA SER A 584 5.95 -0.38 18.85
C SER A 584 7.23 -0.62 19.67
N ALA A 585 7.52 0.23 20.66
CA ALA A 585 8.67 0.05 21.53
C ALA A 585 8.54 -1.21 22.40
N HIS A 586 7.33 -1.47 22.95
CA HIS A 586 7.07 -2.69 23.70
C HIS A 586 7.13 -3.93 22.82
N SER A 587 6.56 -3.89 21.58
CA SER A 587 6.64 -4.98 20.60
C SER A 587 8.09 -5.34 20.29
N LEU A 588 8.96 -4.35 20.03
CA LEU A 588 10.38 -4.62 19.81
C LEU A 588 11.04 -5.25 21.03
N VAL A 589 10.81 -4.75 22.25
CA VAL A 589 11.37 -5.35 23.46
C VAL A 589 10.92 -6.81 23.61
N LEU A 590 9.64 -7.11 23.37
CA LEU A 590 9.13 -8.48 23.41
C LEU A 590 9.74 -9.37 22.31
N ALA A 591 9.97 -8.83 21.11
CA ALA A 591 10.66 -9.53 20.04
C ALA A 591 12.13 -9.86 20.44
N LEU A 592 12.82 -8.97 21.17
CA LEU A 592 14.16 -9.25 21.72
C LEU A 592 14.15 -10.39 22.75
N TYR A 593 13.09 -10.47 23.60
CA TYR A 593 12.91 -11.62 24.51
C TYR A 593 12.69 -12.91 23.72
N THR A 594 11.79 -12.89 22.74
CA THR A 594 11.51 -14.04 21.87
C THR A 594 12.76 -14.50 21.11
N ALA A 595 13.56 -13.56 20.64
CA ALA A 595 14.84 -13.83 19.96
C ALA A 595 15.95 -14.30 20.90
N GLY A 596 15.72 -14.28 22.21
CA GLY A 596 16.69 -14.74 23.21
C GLY A 596 17.95 -13.86 23.31
N LYS A 597 17.88 -12.54 23.09
CA LYS A 597 19.03 -11.64 23.16
C LYS A 597 19.59 -11.53 24.58
N ASN A 598 20.92 -11.50 24.73
CA ASN A 598 21.56 -11.53 26.05
C ASN A 598 21.25 -10.30 26.92
N CYS A 599 21.08 -9.14 26.30
CA CYS A 599 20.72 -7.91 26.98
C CYS A 599 19.38 -7.98 27.72
N THR A 600 18.46 -8.89 27.32
CA THR A 600 17.14 -9.05 27.96
C THR A 600 17.25 -9.53 29.39
N LEU A 601 18.31 -10.28 29.75
CA LEU A 601 18.53 -10.72 31.14
C LEU A 601 18.76 -9.53 32.08
N SER A 602 19.58 -8.58 31.66
CA SER A 602 19.84 -7.37 32.44
C SER A 602 18.68 -6.38 32.42
N LEU A 603 17.89 -6.39 31.36
CA LEU A 603 16.72 -5.54 31.19
C LEU A 603 15.52 -6.00 32.05
N THR A 604 15.44 -7.29 32.38
CA THR A 604 14.26 -7.91 33.02
C THR A 604 13.79 -7.17 34.28
N PRO A 605 14.63 -6.80 35.25
CA PRO A 605 14.16 -6.13 36.48
C PRO A 605 13.49 -4.78 36.19
N PHE A 606 14.01 -4.02 35.27
CA PHE A 606 13.41 -2.76 34.83
C PHE A 606 12.09 -3.00 34.10
N TYR A 607 12.11 -3.89 33.10
CA TYR A 607 10.98 -4.07 32.19
C TYR A 607 9.75 -4.70 32.89
N VAL A 608 9.94 -5.69 33.73
CA VAL A 608 8.84 -6.31 34.53
C VAL A 608 8.19 -5.29 35.45
N ASN A 609 8.98 -4.48 36.16
CA ASN A 609 8.42 -3.41 36.99
C ASN A 609 7.63 -2.39 36.17
N LEU A 610 8.14 -2.03 35.02
CA LEU A 610 7.47 -1.11 34.09
C LEU A 610 6.11 -1.66 33.61
N LEU A 611 6.05 -2.93 33.20
CA LEU A 611 4.81 -3.59 32.80
C LEU A 611 3.75 -3.57 33.90
N LEU A 612 4.15 -3.90 35.14
CA LEU A 612 3.25 -3.92 36.31
C LEU A 612 2.73 -2.52 36.66
N GLN A 613 3.54 -1.47 36.46
CA GLN A 613 3.16 -0.07 36.71
C GLN A 613 2.28 0.52 35.57
N SER A 614 2.41 0.01 34.35
CA SER A 614 1.69 0.51 33.18
C SER A 614 0.23 0.11 33.13
N TYR A 615 -0.20 -0.92 33.87
CA TYR A 615 -1.59 -1.32 33.96
C TYR A 615 -2.31 -0.57 35.10
N PRO A 616 -3.55 -0.07 34.97
CA PRO A 616 -4.46 -0.19 33.80
C PRO A 616 -4.38 1.02 32.82
N GLN A 617 -3.49 1.96 33.05
CA GLN A 617 -3.53 3.26 32.36
C GLN A 617 -3.02 3.19 30.92
N LEU A 618 -1.97 2.42 30.69
CA LEU A 618 -1.26 2.35 29.41
C LEU A 618 -1.41 0.99 28.72
N LEU A 619 -1.65 -0.08 29.51
CA LEU A 619 -1.79 -1.44 28.99
C LEU A 619 -3.19 -1.98 29.23
N THR A 620 -3.69 -2.75 28.30
CA THR A 620 -4.86 -3.60 28.49
C THR A 620 -4.49 -4.88 29.25
N ALA A 621 -5.48 -5.55 29.82
CA ALA A 621 -5.26 -6.83 30.52
C ALA A 621 -4.59 -7.88 29.63
N THR A 622 -5.02 -7.96 28.37
CA THR A 622 -4.47 -8.90 27.37
C THR A 622 -3.00 -8.55 27.00
N GLN A 623 -2.69 -7.27 26.81
CA GLN A 623 -1.34 -6.83 26.54
C GLN A 623 -0.38 -7.15 27.69
N LEU A 624 -0.80 -6.88 28.94
CA LEU A 624 -0.02 -7.22 30.13
C LEU A 624 0.23 -8.72 30.25
N GLU A 625 -0.82 -9.55 30.13
CA GLU A 625 -0.71 -11.00 30.15
C GLU A 625 0.25 -11.52 29.08
N THR A 626 0.08 -11.07 27.83
CA THR A 626 0.93 -11.46 26.70
C THR A 626 2.39 -11.08 26.95
N ALA A 627 2.65 -9.87 27.43
CA ALA A 627 3.99 -9.40 27.72
C ALA A 627 4.66 -10.24 28.83
N LEU A 628 3.97 -10.47 29.95
CA LEU A 628 4.48 -11.31 31.07
C LEU A 628 4.74 -12.75 30.62
N CYS A 629 3.83 -13.34 29.82
CA CYS A 629 4.00 -14.67 29.27
C CYS A 629 5.22 -14.77 28.35
N THR A 630 5.44 -13.79 27.48
CA THR A 630 6.60 -13.73 26.58
C THR A 630 7.91 -13.61 27.36
N VAL A 631 7.96 -12.72 28.34
CA VAL A 631 9.12 -12.54 29.20
C VAL A 631 9.46 -13.83 29.95
N VAL A 632 8.46 -14.43 30.63
CA VAL A 632 8.66 -15.66 31.42
C VAL A 632 9.04 -16.84 30.53
N ALA A 633 8.44 -16.99 29.35
CA ALA A 633 8.82 -18.04 28.40
C ALA A 633 10.28 -17.95 28.00
N SER A 634 10.74 -16.77 27.62
CA SER A 634 12.15 -16.53 27.28
C SER A 634 13.12 -16.77 28.43
N LEU A 635 12.77 -16.29 29.62
CA LEU A 635 13.61 -16.46 30.82
C LEU A 635 13.66 -17.91 31.30
N SER A 636 12.56 -18.64 31.17
CA SER A 636 12.44 -20.03 31.57
C SER A 636 13.44 -20.98 30.90
N GLU A 637 13.90 -20.62 29.71
CA GLU A 637 14.93 -21.36 28.97
C GLU A 637 16.36 -20.93 29.33
N ARG A 638 16.54 -19.76 29.98
CA ARG A 638 17.84 -19.10 30.10
C ARG A 638 18.27 -18.77 31.52
N SER A 639 17.35 -18.52 32.45
CA SER A 639 17.65 -18.13 33.81
C SER A 639 16.54 -18.48 34.80
N ASP A 640 16.67 -19.58 35.52
CA ASP A 640 15.73 -20.00 36.55
C ASP A 640 15.52 -18.93 37.63
N SER A 641 16.60 -18.24 38.01
CA SER A 641 16.53 -17.21 39.04
C SER A 641 15.70 -15.99 38.62
N LEU A 642 15.84 -15.51 37.37
CA LEU A 642 15.04 -14.39 36.85
C LEU A 642 13.60 -14.81 36.55
N THR A 643 13.38 -16.04 36.09
CA THR A 643 12.04 -16.61 35.91
C THR A 643 11.27 -16.58 37.22
N TRP A 644 11.87 -17.12 38.27
CA TRP A 644 11.23 -17.16 39.60
C TRP A 644 11.08 -15.75 40.18
N TRP A 645 12.08 -14.91 40.05
CA TRP A 645 11.99 -13.51 40.46
C TRP A 645 10.80 -12.80 39.79
N THR A 646 10.58 -13.00 38.49
CA THR A 646 9.44 -12.42 37.77
C THR A 646 8.11 -12.92 38.34
N VAL A 647 7.98 -14.21 38.63
CA VAL A 647 6.79 -14.79 39.26
C VAL A 647 6.56 -14.16 40.64
N GLU A 648 7.61 -13.96 41.44
CA GLU A 648 7.49 -13.30 42.75
C GLU A 648 7.07 -11.82 42.60
N GLN A 649 7.58 -11.08 41.62
CA GLN A 649 7.16 -9.69 41.39
C GLN A 649 5.65 -9.60 41.05
N VAL A 650 5.13 -10.51 40.23
CA VAL A 650 3.68 -10.58 39.95
C VAL A 650 2.91 -10.90 41.22
N GLN A 651 3.41 -11.83 42.07
CA GLN A 651 2.78 -12.17 43.36
C GLN A 651 2.78 -10.97 44.32
N ASP A 652 3.89 -10.24 44.41
CA ASP A 652 4.02 -9.04 45.25
C ASP A 652 3.06 -7.93 44.79
N ALA A 653 2.90 -7.75 43.49
CA ALA A 653 1.91 -6.82 42.93
C ALA A 653 0.45 -7.24 43.26
N ILE A 654 0.14 -8.54 43.25
CA ILE A 654 -1.16 -9.05 43.68
C ILE A 654 -1.39 -8.72 45.16
N ASN A 655 -0.37 -8.93 46.01
CA ASN A 655 -0.46 -8.67 47.45
C ASN A 655 -0.63 -7.18 47.75
N ALA A 656 0.11 -6.33 47.05
CA ALA A 656 0.03 -4.85 47.13
C ALA A 656 -1.38 -4.36 46.73
N ALA A 657 -1.99 -4.92 45.67
CA ALA A 657 -3.33 -4.60 45.22
C ALA A 657 -4.41 -5.00 46.26
N VAL A 658 -4.15 -5.99 47.13
CA VAL A 658 -5.01 -6.34 48.28
C VAL A 658 -4.95 -5.29 49.37
N LEU A 659 -3.72 -4.84 49.71
CA LEU A 659 -3.50 -3.84 50.76
C LEU A 659 -4.10 -2.47 50.41
N ALA A 660 -4.03 -2.07 49.15
CA ALA A 660 -4.60 -0.80 48.67
C ALA A 660 -6.14 -0.72 48.78
N ARG A 661 -6.82 -1.85 48.96
CA ARG A 661 -8.29 -1.94 49.16
C ARG A 661 -8.74 -1.99 50.61
N LEU A 662 -7.84 -2.14 51.56
CA LEU A 662 -8.17 -2.04 52.97
C LEU A 662 -8.47 -0.55 53.26
N PRO A 663 -9.69 -0.18 53.70
CA PRO A 663 -9.96 1.22 54.08
C PRO A 663 -8.95 1.59 55.18
N ALA A 664 -8.26 2.72 55.00
CA ALA A 664 -7.47 3.32 56.07
C ALA A 664 -8.40 3.34 57.31
N SER A 665 -8.00 2.63 58.36
CA SER A 665 -8.76 2.51 59.59
C SER A 665 -9.17 3.88 60.07
N SER A 666 -10.48 4.05 60.15
CA SER A 666 -11.23 5.13 60.75
C SER A 666 -10.48 5.92 61.83
N GLU A 667 -10.03 7.11 61.49
CA GLU A 667 -9.96 8.26 62.37
C GLU A 667 -10.35 9.48 61.58
N GLU A 668 -11.54 9.97 61.84
CA GLU A 668 -12.21 11.24 61.54
C GLU A 668 -13.58 11.07 60.89
N ALA A 669 -14.52 10.51 61.69
CA ALA A 669 -15.93 10.76 61.48
C ALA A 669 -16.28 12.12 62.12
N GLY A 670 -16.43 13.15 61.32
CA GLY A 670 -16.85 14.45 61.79
C GLY A 670 -17.60 15.23 60.70
N SER A 671 -18.90 15.10 60.72
CA SER A 671 -19.90 16.14 60.40
C SER A 671 -19.74 16.98 59.14
N SER A 672 -20.64 16.81 58.17
CA SER A 672 -21.69 17.81 57.90
C SER A 672 -22.67 17.34 56.82
N ARG A 673 -23.93 17.21 57.26
CA ARG A 673 -25.13 17.18 56.42
C ARG A 673 -25.31 18.54 55.76
N ALA A 674 -25.60 18.52 54.46
CA ALA A 674 -26.45 19.54 53.85
C ALA A 674 -27.26 18.91 52.73
N GLU A 675 -28.55 18.86 52.99
CA GLU A 675 -29.63 18.59 52.05
C GLU A 675 -29.68 19.71 50.99
N GLY A 676 -30.02 19.40 49.76
CA GLY A 676 -30.33 20.36 48.72
C GLY A 676 -30.99 19.68 47.51
N ASP A 677 -32.32 19.67 47.58
CA ASP A 677 -33.26 19.41 46.50
C ASP A 677 -32.94 20.25 45.26
N ALA A 678 -33.14 19.71 44.05
CA ALA A 678 -34.01 20.29 43.06
C ALA A 678 -34.04 19.51 41.75
N SER A 679 -35.20 19.00 41.48
CA SER A 679 -35.85 18.67 40.23
C SER A 679 -35.49 19.53 38.99
N GLY A 680 -35.42 18.92 37.81
CA GLY A 680 -35.43 19.59 36.53
C GLY A 680 -35.47 18.63 35.34
N SER A 681 -36.70 18.42 34.89
CA SER A 681 -37.09 17.65 33.70
C SER A 681 -36.58 18.31 32.40
N GLY A 682 -36.33 17.53 31.37
CA GLY A 682 -36.48 18.05 30.02
C GLY A 682 -35.73 17.39 28.88
N VAL A 683 -36.45 16.57 28.16
CA VAL A 683 -36.53 16.44 26.71
C VAL A 683 -35.43 15.67 25.95
N ALA A 684 -35.95 14.65 25.29
CA ALA A 684 -35.35 13.72 24.32
C ALA A 684 -34.90 14.39 23.01
N GLY A 685 -33.95 13.72 22.34
CA GLY A 685 -33.82 13.80 20.90
C GLY A 685 -32.39 13.84 20.41
N GLY A 686 -31.93 12.75 19.84
CA GLY A 686 -30.72 12.73 19.03
C GLY A 686 -30.03 11.38 18.96
N ASP A 687 -30.50 10.51 18.08
CA ASP A 687 -29.79 9.30 17.68
C ASP A 687 -28.47 9.69 16.99
N GLY A 688 -27.33 9.43 17.65
CA GLY A 688 -26.00 9.40 17.08
C GLY A 688 -25.42 8.00 17.28
N PRO A 689 -24.63 7.45 16.33
CA PRO A 689 -24.12 6.09 16.40
C PRO A 689 -23.16 5.93 17.59
N GLY A 690 -23.34 4.81 18.29
CA GLY A 690 -22.77 4.44 19.55
C GLY A 690 -21.28 4.70 19.71
N GLY A 691 -20.96 5.61 20.60
CA GLY A 691 -19.68 5.61 21.27
C GLY A 691 -19.67 4.41 22.23
N ASP A 692 -18.70 3.51 22.05
CA ASP A 692 -18.41 2.42 22.96
C ASP A 692 -18.26 3.00 24.38
N ALA A 693 -19.20 2.67 25.24
CA ALA A 693 -19.04 2.95 26.67
C ALA A 693 -17.77 2.25 27.14
N PRO A 694 -16.89 2.91 27.92
CA PRO A 694 -15.66 2.28 28.39
C PRO A 694 -16.01 1.00 29.13
N VAL A 695 -15.53 -0.12 28.58
CA VAL A 695 -15.67 -1.45 29.22
C VAL A 695 -15.06 -1.32 30.62
N PRO A 696 -15.78 -1.65 31.69
CA PRO A 696 -15.25 -1.49 33.03
C PRO A 696 -13.96 -2.29 33.15
N SER A 697 -12.85 -1.59 33.39
CA SER A 697 -11.54 -2.23 33.53
C SER A 697 -11.57 -3.24 34.66
N MET A 698 -11.15 -4.48 34.40
CA MET A 698 -11.05 -5.53 35.42
C MET A 698 -10.15 -5.05 36.57
N PRO A 699 -10.46 -5.40 37.82
CA PRO A 699 -9.62 -5.05 38.95
C PRO A 699 -8.19 -5.56 38.75
N LEU A 700 -7.18 -4.74 39.04
CA LEU A 700 -5.74 -5.09 38.87
C LEU A 700 -5.41 -6.47 39.48
N ARG A 701 -5.89 -6.74 40.69
CA ARG A 701 -5.68 -8.03 41.34
C ARG A 701 -6.16 -9.23 40.54
N GLU A 702 -7.29 -9.10 39.89
CA GLU A 702 -7.89 -10.18 39.09
C GLU A 702 -7.09 -10.38 37.81
N VAL A 703 -6.69 -9.31 37.12
CA VAL A 703 -5.87 -9.39 35.94
C VAL A 703 -4.53 -10.04 36.24
N LEU A 704 -3.87 -9.63 37.32
CA LEU A 704 -2.59 -10.23 37.73
C LEU A 704 -2.74 -11.70 38.12
N ALA A 705 -3.88 -12.09 38.74
CA ALA A 705 -4.16 -13.51 39.07
C ALA A 705 -4.39 -14.34 37.79
N LEU A 706 -5.09 -13.80 36.80
CA LEU A 706 -5.25 -14.42 35.48
C LEU A 706 -3.90 -14.54 34.73
N SER A 707 -3.11 -13.49 34.76
CA SER A 707 -1.74 -13.53 34.20
C SER A 707 -0.87 -14.58 34.89
N MET A 708 -0.93 -14.67 36.23
CA MET A 708 -0.22 -15.71 36.99
C MET A 708 -0.64 -17.13 36.58
N ALA A 709 -1.93 -17.35 36.33
CA ALA A 709 -2.45 -18.64 35.85
C ALA A 709 -1.95 -18.92 34.42
N ALA A 710 -1.87 -17.90 33.53
CA ALA A 710 -1.35 -18.04 32.21
C ALA A 710 0.14 -18.42 32.16
N LEU A 711 0.94 -17.99 33.16
CA LEU A 711 2.36 -18.34 33.24
C LEU A 711 2.61 -19.84 33.41
N ILE A 712 1.61 -20.64 33.84
CA ILE A 712 1.75 -22.10 34.01
C ILE A 712 2.27 -22.79 32.75
N SER A 713 1.81 -22.37 31.55
CA SER A 713 2.23 -22.96 30.29
C SER A 713 3.61 -22.45 29.82
N ARG A 714 4.19 -21.45 30.52
CA ARG A 714 5.43 -20.76 30.09
C ARG A 714 6.64 -21.07 30.96
N VAL A 715 6.45 -21.65 32.14
CA VAL A 715 7.54 -22.02 33.04
C VAL A 715 8.08 -23.42 32.72
N ASN A 716 9.38 -23.63 33.01
CA ASN A 716 10.00 -24.94 32.94
C ASN A 716 9.61 -25.84 34.12
N LEU A 717 9.98 -27.12 34.09
CA LEU A 717 9.65 -28.12 35.10
C LEU A 717 10.15 -27.73 36.52
N VAL A 718 11.24 -26.99 36.61
CA VAL A 718 11.87 -26.56 37.89
C VAL A 718 10.89 -25.72 38.74
N HIS A 719 10.20 -24.79 38.09
CA HIS A 719 9.31 -23.84 38.74
C HIS A 719 7.84 -24.25 38.69
N PHE A 720 7.53 -25.25 37.88
CA PHE A 720 6.14 -25.66 37.58
C PHE A 720 5.32 -25.96 38.81
N ARG A 721 5.82 -26.84 39.71
CA ARG A 721 5.11 -27.20 40.95
C ARG A 721 4.92 -26.01 41.87
N SER A 722 5.94 -25.19 42.03
CA SER A 722 5.87 -24.02 42.90
C SER A 722 4.85 -23.00 42.41
N LEU A 723 4.75 -22.82 41.07
CA LEU A 723 3.75 -21.95 40.46
C LEU A 723 2.33 -22.51 40.65
N LEU A 724 2.13 -23.82 40.46
CA LEU A 724 0.80 -24.46 40.71
C LEU A 724 0.31 -24.26 42.16
N VAL A 725 1.22 -24.32 43.17
CA VAL A 725 0.88 -24.04 44.56
C VAL A 725 0.40 -22.58 44.71
N LYS A 726 1.10 -21.61 44.09
CA LYS A 726 0.69 -20.20 44.12
C LYS A 726 -0.68 -19.99 43.48
N VAL A 727 -0.89 -20.55 42.29
CA VAL A 727 -2.16 -20.41 41.55
C VAL A 727 -3.32 -21.07 42.37
N LYS A 728 -3.08 -22.25 42.97
CA LYS A 728 -4.08 -22.88 43.89
C LYS A 728 -4.45 -21.93 45.05
N ALA A 729 -3.45 -21.28 45.65
CA ALA A 729 -3.71 -20.31 46.71
C ALA A 729 -4.51 -19.08 46.22
N LEU A 730 -4.27 -18.61 45.00
CA LEU A 730 -5.01 -17.49 44.40
C LEU A 730 -6.47 -17.86 44.11
N ILE A 731 -6.75 -19.08 43.66
CA ILE A 731 -8.10 -19.58 43.45
C ILE A 731 -8.87 -19.60 44.79
N PHE A 732 -8.27 -20.13 45.84
CA PHE A 732 -8.90 -20.18 47.17
C PHE A 732 -9.00 -18.84 47.90
N ALA A 733 -8.18 -17.86 47.50
CA ALA A 733 -8.28 -16.49 47.99
C ALA A 733 -9.49 -15.72 47.42
N GLN A 734 -10.19 -16.28 46.43
CA GLN A 734 -11.44 -15.74 45.92
C GLN A 734 -12.63 -16.40 46.64
N PRO A 735 -13.74 -15.66 46.87
CA PRO A 735 -14.97 -16.24 47.43
C PRO A 735 -15.51 -17.39 46.58
N GLU A 736 -16.08 -18.39 47.24
CA GLU A 736 -16.74 -19.52 46.57
C GLU A 736 -17.89 -19.01 45.68
N GLY A 737 -18.01 -19.57 44.46
CA GLY A 737 -19.01 -19.16 43.47
C GLY A 737 -18.86 -17.76 42.91
N SER A 738 -17.73 -17.07 43.16
CA SER A 738 -17.50 -15.75 42.59
C SER A 738 -17.07 -15.85 41.11
N PRO A 739 -17.53 -14.94 40.23
CA PRO A 739 -17.11 -14.92 38.82
C PRO A 739 -15.57 -14.78 38.63
N ALA A 740 -14.88 -14.14 39.58
CA ALA A 740 -13.43 -14.03 39.56
C ALA A 740 -12.77 -15.41 39.78
N ARG A 741 -13.27 -16.22 40.72
CA ARG A 741 -12.77 -17.58 40.92
C ARG A 741 -12.98 -18.46 39.71
N GLU A 742 -14.17 -18.40 39.09
CA GLU A 742 -14.48 -19.16 37.88
C GLU A 742 -13.54 -18.80 36.72
N ARG A 743 -13.28 -17.50 36.50
CA ARG A 743 -12.34 -17.05 35.47
C ARG A 743 -10.91 -17.54 35.71
N ILE A 744 -10.40 -17.47 36.94
CA ILE A 744 -9.05 -17.96 37.26
C ILE A 744 -8.99 -19.49 37.09
N VAL A 745 -10.01 -20.24 37.47
CA VAL A 745 -10.08 -21.69 37.25
C VAL A 745 -10.13 -22.05 35.79
N SER A 746 -10.93 -21.34 34.97
CA SER A 746 -10.98 -21.52 33.51
C SER A 746 -9.63 -21.22 32.87
N ARG A 747 -9.02 -20.09 33.24
CA ARG A 747 -7.69 -19.69 32.70
C ARG A 747 -6.59 -20.68 33.10
N THR A 748 -6.67 -21.24 34.33
CA THR A 748 -5.76 -22.29 34.79
C THR A 748 -5.91 -23.55 33.94
N PHE A 749 -7.15 -23.97 33.65
CA PHE A 749 -7.40 -25.12 32.79
C PHE A 749 -6.88 -24.91 31.35
N GLU A 750 -7.14 -23.75 30.77
CA GLU A 750 -6.61 -23.37 29.45
C GLU A 750 -5.08 -23.47 29.41
N ALA A 751 -4.40 -22.89 30.40
CA ALA A 751 -2.96 -22.95 30.52
C ALA A 751 -2.41 -24.38 30.68
N LEU A 752 -3.13 -25.24 31.42
CA LEU A 752 -2.79 -26.66 31.56
C LEU A 752 -3.05 -27.46 30.27
N ALA A 753 -4.06 -27.09 29.47
CA ALA A 753 -4.31 -27.71 28.17
C ALA A 753 -3.20 -27.37 27.15
N ASP A 754 -2.57 -26.20 27.30
CA ASP A 754 -1.48 -25.70 26.41
C ASP A 754 -0.07 -26.12 26.88
N LEU A 755 0.04 -27.08 27.81
CA LEU A 755 1.34 -27.56 28.31
C LEU A 755 2.14 -28.32 27.26
N ASN A 756 3.46 -28.13 27.28
CA ASN A 756 4.41 -28.90 26.50
C ASN A 756 4.53 -30.36 27.03
N ALA A 757 5.21 -31.24 26.28
CA ALA A 757 5.34 -32.65 26.63
C ALA A 757 6.01 -32.89 28.01
N ALA A 758 6.91 -32.00 28.43
CA ALA A 758 7.70 -32.17 29.64
C ALA A 758 6.86 -31.96 30.94
N THR A 759 5.88 -31.06 30.90
CA THR A 759 5.08 -30.66 32.07
C THR A 759 3.63 -31.19 32.04
N ARG A 760 3.19 -31.71 30.87
CA ARG A 760 1.80 -32.11 30.62
C ARG A 760 1.29 -33.19 31.60
N GLU A 761 2.07 -34.25 31.81
CA GLU A 761 1.68 -35.37 32.68
C GLU A 761 1.45 -34.88 34.12
N GLU A 762 2.38 -34.09 34.63
CA GLU A 762 2.29 -33.55 35.98
C GLU A 762 1.13 -32.54 36.13
N GLY A 763 0.95 -31.68 35.11
CA GLY A 763 -0.14 -30.71 35.12
C GLY A 763 -1.52 -31.38 35.09
N MET A 764 -1.71 -32.39 34.27
CA MET A 764 -2.96 -33.15 34.19
C MET A 764 -3.25 -33.93 35.48
N LYS A 765 -2.19 -34.54 36.08
CA LYS A 765 -2.33 -35.20 37.37
C LYS A 765 -2.77 -34.21 38.45
N TRP A 766 -2.09 -33.07 38.54
CA TRP A 766 -2.45 -32.01 39.51
C TRP A 766 -3.87 -31.52 39.31
N TRP A 767 -4.34 -31.36 38.08
CA TRP A 767 -5.70 -30.92 37.76
C TRP A 767 -6.74 -31.94 38.24
N LEU A 768 -6.52 -33.22 37.94
CA LEU A 768 -7.44 -34.27 38.35
C LEU A 768 -7.54 -34.41 39.88
N GLU A 769 -6.44 -34.16 40.60
CA GLU A 769 -6.43 -34.18 42.06
C GLU A 769 -7.17 -32.98 42.67
N HIS A 770 -7.09 -31.80 42.04
CA HIS A 770 -7.56 -30.56 42.71
C HIS A 770 -8.79 -29.93 42.07
N SER A 771 -9.16 -30.25 40.84
CA SER A 771 -10.34 -29.68 40.18
C SER A 771 -11.66 -29.89 40.95
N PRO A 772 -11.89 -31.03 41.67
CA PRO A 772 -13.09 -31.18 42.48
C PRO A 772 -13.18 -30.22 43.67
N GLU A 773 -12.02 -29.70 44.14
CA GLU A 773 -11.98 -28.71 45.22
C GLU A 773 -12.34 -27.29 44.69
N PHE A 774 -12.11 -27.02 43.42
CA PHE A 774 -12.38 -25.71 42.79
C PHE A 774 -13.87 -25.52 42.49
N THR A 775 -14.59 -26.62 42.23
CA THR A 775 -16.03 -26.66 41.87
C THR A 775 -16.98 -26.99 43.01
N ARG A 776 -16.48 -27.35 44.22
CA ARG A 776 -17.32 -27.55 45.40
C ARG A 776 -17.92 -26.21 45.80
N GLY A 777 -19.20 -26.00 45.49
CA GLY A 777 -19.95 -24.78 45.79
C GLY A 777 -20.76 -24.22 44.61
N ALA A 778 -20.73 -24.87 43.41
CA ALA A 778 -21.59 -24.56 42.29
C ALA A 778 -22.92 -25.33 42.36
#